data_04a96c10febe83802bf694d5db9cfc99
#
_entry.id   04a96c10febe83802bf694d5db9cfc99
#
_cell.length_a   1.000
_cell.length_b   1.000
_cell.length_c   1.000
_cell.angle_alpha   90.00
_cell.angle_beta   90.00
_cell.angle_gamma   90.00
#
_symmetry.space_group_name_H-M   'P 1'
#
loop_
_entity.id
_entity.type
_entity.pdbx_description
1 polymer ?
#
loop_
_entity_poly.entity_id
_entity_poly.type
_entity_poly.pdbx_seq_one_letter_code
_entity_poly.pdbx_strand_id
1 'polypeptide(L)'
;MTLYGDYLNEIEQRKEDGLHAKPIDSAELLAEVIGHIEHAESEDREDCLRFFRTNVLPGTTPAAGLKAEFLKDLITGSKSVEEITIDEAFEQLSHMKGGPSIDVLLDLLLGDDEVIARQAADVLKTQVFLYEGEVERLEEAFKAGHTLAEEILKSYAQAEFFTNLPDLEEEVQVVTYVAGVGDISTDLLSPGSDAHSRSDRELHGQSMFEHDADKQQALLDLQAMHPDKRVMLVAEKGTMGVGSSRMSGVNNVALWIGRQASPYVPFINIAPVVAGTNGVSPIFLTTVDVTGGIGLDLKNWKTTFDADGELIVDADGEAVLENTYSVDTGTIFTINTKTKKLYSESGEELMDISSAFTPQKIEFMKAGGSYAVVFGKKLQTSAAKILGIDVPAVYAPSAEVTNDGQGLTAVEKIFNRNAVGTSGATLHAGSYTRVEVNIVGSQDTTGGMTSQELEMMAARTISPIVDGGYQSGCHTASVWDARSQVNTPRLMRFMNDFGLITGRDPEKKYAPLTDVIHKVLNDLAVDDWAVIIGGDSHTRMSKGVAFGADSGTVALALATGEASMAIPESVKVTFKGKMQPHMDFRDVVHATQSQMLKEFDGENVFQGRVIEVHIGTLASDQAFTFTDWTAEMKAKASVCISDSETLIESLLIARDRIQVMIDKGMDNEKAVLQGLVDQANKRIGELESGDKPPLTPDADAKYYAEFTVDLDQIDEPMIADPDVHNDDPSKRYTHDTIRELSFYGGEKKVDLAFVGSCMVHKQDMQIVAKMLHNLEEANGEVEFKIPLVIAPPTYNIVDELRDEGDWNMLAKYAGFLFDDAHPKQVARTKYENILYLERPGCNLCMGNQEKAVPGDTVLATSTRLFHGRVVRDSEDKIGESLLASTPVVVLSAVLGRTPTIEEYKEAVAGIDLTRFEPPTEEMVSTPVSIGG
;
A
#
# COMPACT_ATOMS: atom_id res chain seq x y z
N MET A 1 39.95 -10.74 -6.39
CA MET A 1 39.86 -9.46 -5.69
C MET A 1 39.23 -9.76 -4.33
N THR A 2 39.52 -8.99 -3.29
CA THR A 2 38.89 -9.13 -1.97
C THR A 2 37.50 -8.44 -2.03
N LEU A 3 36.58 -8.81 -1.14
CA LEU A 3 35.27 -8.15 -1.06
C LEU A 3 35.42 -6.65 -0.77
N TYR A 4 36.42 -6.30 0.07
CA TYR A 4 36.72 -4.91 0.35
C TYR A 4 37.22 -4.15 -0.91
N GLY A 5 38.07 -4.75 -1.73
CA GLY A 5 38.51 -4.16 -3.00
C GLY A 5 37.36 -3.97 -4.00
N ASP A 6 36.43 -4.91 -4.07
CA ASP A 6 35.23 -4.79 -4.90
C ASP A 6 34.31 -3.69 -4.40
N TYR A 7 34.18 -3.54 -3.07
CA TYR A 7 33.43 -2.47 -2.42
C TYR A 7 34.01 -1.08 -2.71
N LEU A 8 35.33 -0.93 -2.67
CA LEU A 8 36.00 0.33 -3.06
C LEU A 8 35.72 0.70 -4.52
N ASN A 9 35.75 -0.29 -5.42
CA ASN A 9 35.43 -0.08 -6.84
C ASN A 9 33.94 0.36 -7.01
N GLU A 10 33.01 -0.23 -6.26
CA GLU A 10 31.61 0.17 -6.28
C GLU A 10 31.46 1.61 -5.78
N ILE A 11 32.16 2.02 -4.73
CA ILE A 11 32.17 3.40 -4.22
C ILE A 11 32.57 4.38 -5.33
N GLU A 12 33.63 4.12 -6.05
CA GLU A 12 34.08 5.01 -7.12
C GLU A 12 33.06 5.07 -8.27
N GLN A 13 32.47 3.94 -8.68
CA GLN A 13 31.39 3.94 -9.69
C GLN A 13 30.19 4.76 -9.24
N ARG A 14 29.73 4.58 -8.00
CA ARG A 14 28.59 5.34 -7.48
C ARG A 14 28.87 6.84 -7.38
N LYS A 15 30.10 7.20 -7.07
CA LYS A 15 30.53 8.59 -7.00
C LYS A 15 30.51 9.30 -8.36
N GLU A 16 30.82 8.56 -9.45
CA GLU A 16 30.67 9.08 -10.83
C GLU A 16 29.19 9.42 -11.12
N ASP A 17 28.24 8.66 -10.55
CA ASP A 17 26.81 8.89 -10.67
C ASP A 17 26.27 9.89 -9.62
N GLY A 18 27.14 10.51 -8.80
CA GLY A 18 26.76 11.44 -7.74
C GLY A 18 26.10 10.78 -6.52
N LEU A 19 26.32 9.49 -6.30
CA LEU A 19 25.76 8.69 -5.21
C LEU A 19 26.80 8.41 -4.13
N HIS A 20 26.34 8.23 -2.89
CA HIS A 20 27.19 7.78 -1.79
C HIS A 20 27.45 6.27 -1.83
N ALA A 21 28.38 5.81 -1.00
CA ALA A 21 28.65 4.40 -0.80
C ALA A 21 27.37 3.67 -0.30
N LYS A 22 27.11 2.48 -0.81
CA LYS A 22 26.05 1.63 -0.21
C LYS A 22 26.44 1.25 1.21
N PRO A 23 25.47 1.13 2.13
CA PRO A 23 25.72 0.58 3.44
C PRO A 23 26.25 -0.86 3.36
N ILE A 24 27.14 -1.23 4.28
CA ILE A 24 27.63 -2.59 4.47
C ILE A 24 26.55 -3.40 5.18
N ASP A 25 26.01 -4.43 4.52
CA ASP A 25 24.96 -5.31 5.01
C ASP A 25 25.40 -6.78 5.14
N SER A 26 26.52 -7.17 4.54
CA SER A 26 27.05 -8.53 4.61
C SER A 26 28.12 -8.70 5.70
N ALA A 27 28.06 -9.82 6.42
CA ALA A 27 29.03 -10.15 7.46
C ALA A 27 30.41 -10.39 6.88
N GLU A 28 30.49 -10.96 5.67
CA GLU A 28 31.76 -11.29 5.02
C GLU A 28 32.55 -10.02 4.67
N LEU A 29 31.91 -9.01 4.09
CA LEU A 29 32.54 -7.72 3.81
C LEU A 29 32.95 -7.02 5.11
N LEU A 30 32.08 -7.01 6.12
CA LEU A 30 32.40 -6.40 7.39
C LEU A 30 33.55 -7.12 8.10
N ALA A 31 33.66 -8.44 7.97
CA ALA A 31 34.79 -9.18 8.51
C ALA A 31 36.14 -8.76 7.90
N GLU A 32 36.19 -8.48 6.58
CA GLU A 32 37.39 -7.92 5.96
C GLU A 32 37.71 -6.51 6.51
N VAL A 33 36.71 -5.64 6.65
CA VAL A 33 36.83 -4.30 7.23
C VAL A 33 37.36 -4.38 8.67
N ILE A 34 36.82 -5.26 9.52
CA ILE A 34 37.32 -5.49 10.88
C ILE A 34 38.76 -6.01 10.85
N GLY A 35 39.08 -6.91 9.94
CA GLY A 35 40.45 -7.40 9.75
C GLY A 35 41.44 -6.27 9.52
N HIS A 36 41.12 -5.27 8.69
CA HIS A 36 41.93 -4.07 8.50
C HIS A 36 42.04 -3.22 9.78
N ILE A 37 40.95 -3.11 10.56
CA ILE A 37 40.94 -2.37 11.82
C ILE A 37 41.84 -3.03 12.87
N GLU A 38 41.87 -4.34 12.95
CA GLU A 38 42.70 -5.12 13.92
C GLU A 38 44.21 -5.08 13.55
N HIS A 39 44.53 -4.82 12.30
CA HIS A 39 45.92 -4.72 11.84
C HIS A 39 46.41 -3.27 11.87
N ALA A 40 47.21 -2.92 12.88
CA ALA A 40 47.71 -1.56 13.09
C ALA A 40 48.50 -0.98 11.89
N GLU A 41 49.13 -1.83 11.11
CA GLU A 41 49.94 -1.44 9.94
C GLU A 41 49.13 -1.42 8.62
N SER A 42 47.80 -1.61 8.66
CA SER A 42 47.00 -1.58 7.44
C SER A 42 46.87 -0.17 6.89
N GLU A 43 47.19 0.00 5.61
CA GLU A 43 47.04 1.29 4.89
C GLU A 43 45.58 1.74 4.81
N ASP A 44 44.62 0.81 4.83
CA ASP A 44 43.19 1.05 4.73
C ASP A 44 42.49 1.24 6.11
N ARG A 45 43.25 1.20 7.20
CA ARG A 45 42.72 1.16 8.58
C ARG A 45 41.82 2.36 8.90
N GLU A 46 42.22 3.57 8.52
CA GLU A 46 41.47 4.80 8.79
C GLU A 46 40.13 4.80 8.06
N ASP A 47 40.11 4.41 6.78
CA ASP A 47 38.87 4.28 6.02
C ASP A 47 37.97 3.17 6.58
N CYS A 48 38.58 2.02 6.96
CA CYS A 48 37.84 0.92 7.58
C CYS A 48 37.22 1.33 8.91
N LEU A 49 37.91 2.10 9.78
CA LEU A 49 37.34 2.66 11.00
C LEU A 49 36.14 3.59 10.70
N ARG A 50 36.27 4.44 9.68
CA ARG A 50 35.19 5.31 9.23
C ARG A 50 33.98 4.48 8.75
N PHE A 51 34.20 3.47 7.89
CA PHE A 51 33.13 2.60 7.39
C PHE A 51 32.45 1.82 8.52
N PHE A 52 33.23 1.26 9.47
CA PHE A 52 32.71 0.56 10.63
C PHE A 52 31.78 1.46 11.48
N ARG A 53 32.18 2.70 11.72
CA ARG A 53 31.43 3.68 12.51
C ARG A 53 30.14 4.12 11.84
N THR A 54 30.22 4.45 10.53
CA THR A 54 29.17 5.25 9.86
C THR A 54 28.46 4.54 8.71
N ASN A 55 29.01 3.42 8.21
CA ASN A 55 28.49 2.82 6.98
C ASN A 55 28.02 1.35 7.10
N VAL A 56 27.90 0.83 8.33
CA VAL A 56 27.28 -0.48 8.58
C VAL A 56 25.78 -0.27 8.80
N LEU A 57 24.96 -0.96 8.01
CA LEU A 57 23.51 -0.86 8.11
C LEU A 57 23.06 -1.41 9.48
N PRO A 58 22.32 -0.63 10.29
CA PRO A 58 21.79 -1.11 11.57
C PRO A 58 20.64 -2.10 11.36
N GLY A 59 20.08 -2.63 12.43
CA GLY A 59 18.95 -3.55 12.42
C GLY A 59 19.39 -5.01 12.51
N THR A 60 18.83 -5.86 11.64
CA THR A 60 19.00 -7.33 11.72
C THR A 60 19.87 -7.92 10.61
N THR A 61 20.62 -7.10 9.89
CA THR A 61 21.53 -7.59 8.86
C THR A 61 22.66 -8.45 9.42
N PRO A 62 23.23 -9.36 8.64
CA PRO A 62 24.42 -10.13 9.08
C PRO A 62 25.58 -9.24 9.51
N ALA A 63 25.78 -8.09 8.85
CA ALA A 63 26.79 -7.11 9.24
C ALA A 63 26.47 -6.49 10.60
N ALA A 64 25.20 -6.15 10.90
CA ALA A 64 24.82 -5.62 12.21
C ALA A 64 25.10 -6.63 13.32
N GLY A 65 24.84 -7.91 13.10
CA GLY A 65 25.18 -8.98 14.04
C GLY A 65 26.67 -9.03 14.36
N LEU A 66 27.49 -9.04 13.31
CA LEU A 66 28.96 -9.08 13.46
C LEU A 66 29.48 -7.81 14.15
N LYS A 67 28.94 -6.63 13.81
CA LYS A 67 29.28 -5.36 14.46
C LYS A 67 28.97 -5.40 15.95
N ALA A 68 27.78 -5.86 16.34
CA ALA A 68 27.38 -5.93 17.73
C ALA A 68 28.31 -6.85 18.55
N GLU A 69 28.64 -8.04 18.04
CA GLU A 69 29.55 -8.95 18.71
C GLU A 69 30.99 -8.38 18.80
N PHE A 70 31.47 -7.71 17.77
CA PHE A 70 32.78 -7.06 17.83
C PHE A 70 32.83 -5.95 18.88
N LEU A 71 31.76 -5.15 19.00
CA LEU A 71 31.62 -4.11 20.05
C LEU A 71 31.59 -4.75 21.45
N LYS A 72 30.90 -5.88 21.61
CA LYS A 72 30.92 -6.69 22.85
C LYS A 72 32.31 -7.12 23.22
N ASP A 73 33.08 -7.64 22.24
CA ASP A 73 34.47 -8.05 22.46
C ASP A 73 35.36 -6.88 22.95
N LEU A 74 35.14 -5.68 22.40
CA LEU A 74 35.85 -4.46 22.85
C LEU A 74 35.46 -4.07 24.28
N ILE A 75 34.14 -4.09 24.58
CA ILE A 75 33.62 -3.74 25.93
C ILE A 75 34.14 -4.72 26.99
N THR A 76 34.14 -6.01 26.67
CA THR A 76 34.62 -7.03 27.62
C THR A 76 36.13 -7.17 27.69
N GLY A 77 36.87 -6.49 26.81
CA GLY A 77 38.32 -6.55 26.72
C GLY A 77 38.85 -7.84 26.09
N SER A 78 38.00 -8.63 25.43
CA SER A 78 38.41 -9.80 24.64
C SER A 78 39.21 -9.38 23.43
N LYS A 79 38.93 -8.17 22.88
CA LYS A 79 39.65 -7.48 21.83
C LYS A 79 40.00 -6.06 22.26
N SER A 80 40.94 -5.43 21.53
CA SER A 80 41.32 -4.03 21.79
C SER A 80 41.61 -3.32 20.50
N VAL A 81 41.04 -2.14 20.32
CA VAL A 81 41.29 -1.18 19.23
C VAL A 81 41.50 0.18 19.89
N GLU A 82 42.67 0.79 19.68
CA GLU A 82 43.02 2.04 20.38
C GLU A 82 42.03 3.18 20.11
N GLU A 83 41.49 3.24 18.91
CA GLU A 83 40.59 4.29 18.44
C GLU A 83 39.11 4.11 18.84
N ILE A 84 38.74 2.99 19.43
CA ILE A 84 37.36 2.72 19.89
C ILE A 84 37.37 2.47 21.42
N THR A 85 36.90 3.46 22.17
CA THR A 85 36.79 3.34 23.62
C THR A 85 35.55 2.51 24.02
N ILE A 86 35.49 2.06 25.26
CA ILE A 86 34.31 1.34 25.81
C ILE A 86 33.06 2.24 25.70
N ASP A 87 33.17 3.52 26.03
CA ASP A 87 32.06 4.47 25.96
C ASP A 87 31.57 4.62 24.49
N GLU A 88 32.50 4.73 23.53
CA GLU A 88 32.15 4.75 22.11
C GLU A 88 31.49 3.44 21.65
N ALA A 89 31.97 2.29 22.16
CA ALA A 89 31.35 1.01 21.83
C ALA A 89 29.89 0.92 22.31
N PHE A 90 29.58 1.41 23.51
CA PHE A 90 28.20 1.54 23.98
C PHE A 90 27.38 2.56 23.18
N GLU A 91 27.96 3.69 22.79
CA GLU A 91 27.32 4.65 21.90
C GLU A 91 26.97 4.02 20.56
N GLN A 92 27.89 3.29 19.94
CA GLN A 92 27.64 2.55 18.70
C GLN A 92 26.51 1.53 18.85
N LEU A 93 26.46 0.75 19.95
CA LEU A 93 25.36 -0.17 20.25
C LEU A 93 24.02 0.57 20.38
N SER A 94 24.01 1.73 21.00
CA SER A 94 22.79 2.54 21.16
C SER A 94 22.21 3.00 19.82
N HIS A 95 23.08 3.32 18.85
CA HIS A 95 22.69 3.77 17.52
C HIS A 95 22.18 2.63 16.62
N MET A 96 22.42 1.37 16.96
CA MET A 96 21.92 0.22 16.21
C MET A 96 20.42 -0.02 16.43
N LYS A 97 19.85 0.50 17.52
CA LYS A 97 18.39 0.62 17.81
C LYS A 97 17.60 -0.70 17.84
N GLY A 98 18.20 -1.86 17.97
CA GLY A 98 17.45 -3.10 18.04
C GLY A 98 18.22 -4.34 17.51
N GLY A 99 17.56 -5.47 17.48
CA GLY A 99 18.09 -6.73 17.00
C GLY A 99 19.33 -7.19 17.78
N PRO A 100 20.44 -7.54 17.09
CA PRO A 100 21.65 -8.05 17.72
C PRO A 100 22.25 -7.14 18.79
N SER A 101 22.04 -5.82 18.69
CA SER A 101 22.54 -4.90 19.72
C SER A 101 21.80 -5.07 21.03
N ILE A 102 20.51 -5.40 21.03
CA ILE A 102 19.74 -5.69 22.24
C ILE A 102 20.20 -6.99 22.87
N ASP A 103 20.45 -8.04 22.08
CA ASP A 103 20.99 -9.30 22.62
C ASP A 103 22.33 -9.08 23.35
N VAL A 104 23.24 -8.33 22.72
CA VAL A 104 24.53 -7.98 23.31
C VAL A 104 24.35 -7.15 24.58
N LEU A 105 23.47 -6.15 24.57
CA LEU A 105 23.21 -5.33 25.76
C LEU A 105 22.59 -6.15 26.89
N LEU A 106 21.72 -7.11 26.60
CA LEU A 106 21.17 -8.04 27.60
C LEU A 106 22.23 -9.00 28.16
N ASP A 107 23.13 -9.48 27.31
CA ASP A 107 24.26 -10.31 27.75
C ASP A 107 25.20 -9.52 28.67
N LEU A 108 25.52 -8.27 28.33
CA LEU A 108 26.34 -7.38 29.14
C LEU A 108 25.64 -7.02 30.47
N LEU A 109 24.32 -6.79 30.46
CA LEU A 109 23.50 -6.54 31.65
C LEU A 109 23.55 -7.70 32.64
N LEU A 110 23.53 -8.93 32.15
CA LEU A 110 23.48 -10.16 32.95
C LEU A 110 24.88 -10.71 33.26
N GLY A 111 25.96 -10.03 32.85
CA GLY A 111 27.35 -10.37 33.11
C GLY A 111 27.76 -10.01 34.53
N ASP A 112 28.98 -10.48 34.89
CA ASP A 112 29.51 -10.33 36.28
C ASP A 112 30.10 -8.94 36.55
N ASP A 113 30.36 -8.11 35.55
CA ASP A 113 30.92 -6.77 35.74
C ASP A 113 29.81 -5.73 35.96
N GLU A 114 29.73 -5.26 37.22
CA GLU A 114 28.71 -4.31 37.66
C GLU A 114 28.75 -2.96 36.91
N VAL A 115 29.95 -2.51 36.47
CA VAL A 115 30.10 -1.23 35.74
C VAL A 115 29.59 -1.38 34.33
N ILE A 116 29.97 -2.44 33.65
CA ILE A 116 29.50 -2.78 32.31
C ILE A 116 27.99 -3.03 32.33
N ALA A 117 27.49 -3.78 33.30
CA ALA A 117 26.05 -4.05 33.46
C ALA A 117 25.24 -2.74 33.64
N ARG A 118 25.77 -1.79 34.42
CA ARG A 118 25.11 -0.47 34.60
C ARG A 118 25.06 0.31 33.31
N GLN A 119 26.14 0.39 32.53
CA GLN A 119 26.18 1.07 31.25
C GLN A 119 25.21 0.41 30.25
N ALA A 120 25.19 -0.93 30.20
CA ALA A 120 24.24 -1.66 29.38
C ALA A 120 22.77 -1.35 29.75
N ALA A 121 22.45 -1.28 31.04
CA ALA A 121 21.13 -0.91 31.53
C ALA A 121 20.72 0.51 31.08
N ASP A 122 21.64 1.46 31.16
CA ASP A 122 21.36 2.84 30.78
C ASP A 122 21.12 2.98 29.27
N VAL A 123 21.82 2.21 28.43
CA VAL A 123 21.54 2.13 26.99
C VAL A 123 20.18 1.45 26.74
N LEU A 124 19.90 0.31 27.38
CA LEU A 124 18.62 -0.41 27.20
C LEU A 124 17.41 0.48 27.48
N LYS A 125 17.44 1.32 28.51
CA LYS A 125 16.35 2.25 28.85
C LYS A 125 15.98 3.20 27.69
N THR A 126 16.87 3.41 26.72
CA THR A 126 16.64 4.26 25.55
C THR A 126 16.13 3.50 24.32
N GLN A 127 16.17 2.16 24.36
CA GLN A 127 15.78 1.31 23.24
C GLN A 127 14.29 1.00 23.26
N VAL A 128 13.69 0.91 22.06
CA VAL A 128 12.24 0.73 21.91
C VAL A 128 11.90 -0.55 21.15
N PHE A 129 12.74 -0.95 20.18
CA PHE A 129 12.49 -2.10 19.34
C PHE A 129 12.91 -3.41 20.03
N LEU A 130 12.20 -3.75 21.09
CA LEU A 130 12.31 -5.03 21.80
C LEU A 130 11.10 -5.91 21.46
N TYR A 131 11.38 -7.16 21.15
CA TYR A 131 10.39 -8.18 20.86
C TYR A 131 10.15 -9.07 22.07
N GLU A 132 9.19 -9.97 21.94
CA GLU A 132 8.74 -10.82 23.05
C GLU A 132 9.91 -11.56 23.74
N GLY A 133 10.82 -12.17 22.97
CA GLY A 133 11.96 -12.91 23.52
C GLY A 133 12.93 -12.06 24.33
N GLU A 134 13.20 -10.82 23.92
CA GLU A 134 14.06 -9.90 24.68
C GLU A 134 13.36 -9.42 25.96
N VAL A 135 12.05 -9.16 25.90
CA VAL A 135 11.25 -8.78 27.08
C VAL A 135 11.15 -9.95 28.07
N GLU A 136 11.01 -11.19 27.60
CA GLU A 136 11.02 -12.39 28.43
C GLU A 136 12.35 -12.56 29.20
N ARG A 137 13.48 -12.29 28.56
CA ARG A 137 14.80 -12.30 29.23
C ARG A 137 14.86 -11.31 30.37
N LEU A 138 14.30 -10.10 30.21
CA LEU A 138 14.21 -9.11 31.30
C LEU A 138 13.25 -9.56 32.41
N GLU A 139 12.13 -10.20 32.05
CA GLU A 139 11.18 -10.76 33.02
C GLU A 139 11.80 -11.87 33.86
N GLU A 140 12.53 -12.79 33.22
CA GLU A 140 13.26 -13.86 33.91
C GLU A 140 14.30 -13.30 34.88
N ALA A 141 15.11 -12.31 34.45
CA ALA A 141 16.08 -11.66 35.30
C ALA A 141 15.40 -10.93 36.46
N PHE A 142 14.30 -10.24 36.26
CA PHE A 142 13.51 -9.62 37.32
C PHE A 142 12.98 -10.63 38.32
N LYS A 143 12.41 -11.75 37.88
CA LYS A 143 11.93 -12.86 38.73
C LYS A 143 13.06 -13.49 39.53
N ALA A 144 14.29 -13.49 39.00
CA ALA A 144 15.49 -13.92 39.69
C ALA A 144 16.05 -12.88 40.71
N GLY A 145 15.45 -11.69 40.79
CA GLY A 145 15.83 -10.63 41.72
C GLY A 145 16.94 -9.70 41.22
N HIS A 146 17.15 -9.61 39.88
CA HIS A 146 18.15 -8.74 39.28
C HIS A 146 17.71 -7.28 39.33
N THR A 147 18.39 -6.44 40.08
CA THR A 147 17.97 -5.06 40.38
C THR A 147 17.98 -4.16 39.18
N LEU A 148 18.95 -4.31 38.25
CA LEU A 148 19.00 -3.51 37.04
C LEU A 148 17.87 -3.88 36.07
N ALA A 149 17.46 -5.15 36.00
CA ALA A 149 16.31 -5.55 35.19
C ALA A 149 15.00 -4.91 35.69
N GLU A 150 14.84 -4.85 37.05
CA GLU A 150 13.71 -4.12 37.67
C GLU A 150 13.72 -2.63 37.30
N GLU A 151 14.89 -1.98 37.34
CA GLU A 151 15.05 -0.57 36.96
C GLU A 151 14.65 -0.34 35.49
N ILE A 152 15.09 -1.20 34.58
CA ILE A 152 14.75 -1.11 33.14
C ILE A 152 13.24 -1.29 32.94
N LEU A 153 12.63 -2.30 33.58
CA LEU A 153 11.17 -2.52 33.46
C LEU A 153 10.38 -1.33 34.01
N LYS A 154 10.84 -0.70 35.12
CA LYS A 154 10.22 0.52 35.65
C LYS A 154 10.33 1.70 34.67
N SER A 155 11.50 1.88 34.06
CA SER A 155 11.72 2.89 33.03
C SER A 155 10.80 2.67 31.82
N TYR A 156 10.68 1.42 31.36
CA TYR A 156 9.76 1.07 30.27
C TYR A 156 8.29 1.28 30.64
N ALA A 157 7.87 0.90 31.85
CA ALA A 157 6.50 1.14 32.31
C ALA A 157 6.15 2.64 32.37
N GLN A 158 7.14 3.50 32.67
CA GLN A 158 7.00 4.96 32.63
C GLN A 158 7.20 5.55 31.22
N ALA A 159 7.51 4.73 30.21
CA ALA A 159 7.85 5.13 28.86
C ALA A 159 8.90 6.25 28.81
N GLU A 160 9.98 6.16 29.63
CA GLU A 160 11.03 7.18 29.70
C GLU A 160 11.74 7.38 28.34
N PHE A 161 11.84 6.33 27.53
CA PHE A 161 12.34 6.40 26.15
C PHE A 161 11.53 7.40 25.26
N PHE A 162 10.30 7.71 25.64
CA PHE A 162 9.42 8.67 24.94
C PHE A 162 9.29 9.99 25.70
N THR A 163 9.09 9.95 27.03
CA THR A 163 8.89 11.16 27.83
C THR A 163 10.13 12.05 27.87
N ASN A 164 11.33 11.44 27.75
CA ASN A 164 12.60 12.17 27.73
C ASN A 164 12.96 12.77 26.34
N LEU A 165 12.16 12.49 25.30
CA LEU A 165 12.36 13.14 24.02
C LEU A 165 12.01 14.64 24.08
N PRO A 166 12.71 15.50 23.34
CA PRO A 166 12.39 16.93 23.29
C PRO A 166 10.97 17.16 22.76
N ASP A 167 10.32 18.19 23.25
CA ASP A 167 9.05 18.63 22.71
C ASP A 167 9.22 19.18 21.28
N LEU A 168 8.13 19.23 20.51
CA LEU A 168 8.14 19.84 19.19
C LEU A 168 8.49 21.32 19.27
N GLU A 169 9.24 21.83 18.29
CA GLU A 169 9.48 23.26 18.12
C GLU A 169 8.13 23.99 18.03
N GLU A 170 7.98 25.07 18.79
CA GLU A 170 6.74 25.83 18.80
C GLU A 170 6.43 26.47 17.46
N GLU A 171 7.46 26.97 16.78
CA GLU A 171 7.35 27.62 15.47
C GLU A 171 8.30 26.96 14.48
N VAL A 172 7.73 26.49 13.37
CA VAL A 172 8.49 25.91 12.26
C VAL A 172 8.30 26.81 11.04
N GLN A 173 9.36 27.49 10.63
CA GLN A 173 9.34 28.26 9.40
C GLN A 173 9.52 27.35 8.19
N VAL A 174 8.64 27.52 7.20
CA VAL A 174 8.68 26.77 5.94
C VAL A 174 8.70 27.72 4.76
N VAL A 175 9.40 27.32 3.69
CA VAL A 175 9.37 27.97 2.39
C VAL A 175 8.75 27.01 1.38
N THR A 176 7.81 27.49 0.58
CA THR A 176 7.09 26.66 -0.38
C THR A 176 7.90 26.36 -1.62
N TYR A 177 7.80 25.14 -2.11
CA TYR A 177 8.17 24.73 -3.46
C TYR A 177 6.95 24.12 -4.15
N VAL A 178 6.46 24.75 -5.22
CA VAL A 178 5.32 24.24 -6.00
C VAL A 178 5.80 23.13 -6.90
N ALA A 179 5.39 21.90 -6.59
CA ALA A 179 5.72 20.71 -7.39
C ALA A 179 5.00 20.72 -8.75
N GLY A 180 3.83 21.35 -8.81
CA GLY A 180 3.02 21.53 -10.01
C GLY A 180 1.65 22.10 -9.70
N VAL A 181 0.89 22.38 -10.77
CA VAL A 181 -0.49 22.89 -10.73
C VAL A 181 -1.44 21.72 -11.01
N GLY A 182 -2.52 21.59 -10.21
CA GLY A 182 -3.43 20.47 -10.24
C GLY A 182 -3.00 19.34 -9.31
N ASP A 183 -3.63 18.18 -9.46
CA ASP A 183 -3.32 17.01 -8.65
C ASP A 183 -1.90 16.50 -8.91
N ILE A 184 -1.13 16.35 -7.86
CA ILE A 184 0.23 15.80 -7.92
C ILE A 184 0.18 14.31 -7.66
N SER A 185 0.46 13.54 -8.70
CA SER A 185 0.56 12.09 -8.61
C SER A 185 1.80 11.64 -7.82
N THR A 186 1.69 10.53 -7.12
CA THR A 186 2.86 9.84 -6.54
C THR A 186 3.85 9.36 -7.60
N ASP A 187 3.45 9.25 -8.87
CA ASP A 187 4.39 8.96 -9.97
C ASP A 187 5.35 10.10 -10.24
N LEU A 188 4.95 11.37 -10.04
CA LEU A 188 5.86 12.52 -10.10
C LEU A 188 6.93 12.44 -9.01
N LEU A 189 6.59 11.92 -7.84
CA LEU A 189 7.50 11.81 -6.69
C LEU A 189 8.35 10.53 -6.74
N SER A 190 7.82 9.46 -7.31
CA SER A 190 8.43 8.12 -7.37
C SER A 190 7.83 7.34 -8.54
N PRO A 191 8.37 7.49 -9.76
CA PRO A 191 7.84 6.86 -10.96
C PRO A 191 7.72 5.35 -10.85
N GLY A 192 6.61 4.80 -11.33
CA GLY A 192 6.40 3.34 -11.37
C GLY A 192 7.40 2.63 -12.29
N SER A 193 7.87 3.31 -13.34
CA SER A 193 8.95 2.83 -14.23
C SER A 193 10.23 2.49 -13.48
N ASP A 194 10.54 3.22 -12.41
CA ASP A 194 11.78 3.08 -11.62
C ASP A 194 11.60 2.28 -10.33
N ALA A 195 10.50 1.54 -10.21
CA ALA A 195 10.19 0.73 -9.03
C ALA A 195 11.31 -0.26 -8.66
N HIS A 196 12.16 -0.67 -9.64
CA HIS A 196 13.28 -1.56 -9.42
C HIS A 196 14.41 -0.95 -8.56
N SER A 197 14.55 0.38 -8.54
CA SER A 197 15.57 1.08 -7.76
C SER A 197 15.14 1.41 -6.33
N ARG A 198 13.88 1.20 -5.96
CA ARG A 198 13.31 1.60 -4.66
C ARG A 198 14.03 1.05 -3.44
N SER A 199 14.68 -0.10 -3.57
CA SER A 199 15.48 -0.68 -2.51
C SER A 199 16.86 0.00 -2.33
N ASP A 200 17.24 0.89 -3.23
CA ASP A 200 18.37 1.80 -3.10
C ASP A 200 17.79 3.22 -3.07
N ARG A 201 17.51 3.74 -1.86
CA ARG A 201 16.76 4.99 -1.66
C ARG A 201 17.43 6.18 -2.33
N GLU A 202 18.76 6.22 -2.36
CA GLU A 202 19.50 7.31 -2.95
C GLU A 202 19.45 7.29 -4.49
N LEU A 203 19.64 6.11 -5.08
CA LEU A 203 19.46 5.92 -6.52
C LEU A 203 18.02 6.22 -6.93
N HIS A 204 17.06 5.73 -6.17
CA HIS A 204 15.65 6.00 -6.46
C HIS A 204 15.29 7.47 -6.27
N GLY A 205 15.92 8.16 -5.35
CA GLY A 205 15.76 9.61 -5.15
C GLY A 205 15.97 10.42 -6.42
N GLN A 206 16.90 9.99 -7.29
CA GLN A 206 17.15 10.66 -8.57
C GLN A 206 15.96 10.61 -9.53
N SER A 207 14.99 9.71 -9.31
CA SER A 207 13.78 9.62 -10.13
C SER A 207 12.71 10.67 -9.82
N MET A 208 12.86 11.43 -8.70
CA MET A 208 11.90 12.46 -8.32
C MET A 208 11.71 13.48 -9.44
N PHE A 209 10.48 13.96 -9.63
CA PHE A 209 10.05 14.82 -10.73
C PHE A 209 10.26 14.17 -12.13
N GLU A 210 10.17 12.83 -12.21
CA GLU A 210 10.40 12.08 -13.46
C GLU A 210 11.78 12.36 -14.07
N HIS A 211 12.81 12.49 -13.22
CA HIS A 211 14.20 12.83 -13.60
C HIS A 211 14.39 14.26 -14.14
N ASP A 212 13.46 15.18 -13.89
CA ASP A 212 13.59 16.58 -14.31
C ASP A 212 14.68 17.29 -13.49
N ALA A 213 15.86 17.38 -14.07
CA ALA A 213 17.05 17.97 -13.43
C ALA A 213 16.85 19.47 -13.13
N ASP A 214 16.08 20.18 -13.94
CA ASP A 214 15.83 21.61 -13.74
C ASP A 214 14.95 21.84 -12.50
N LYS A 215 13.91 21.03 -12.31
CA LYS A 215 13.08 21.06 -11.11
C LYS A 215 13.86 20.64 -9.85
N GLN A 216 14.68 19.62 -9.96
CA GLN A 216 15.56 19.18 -8.87
C GLN A 216 16.54 20.28 -8.48
N GLN A 217 17.18 20.92 -9.45
CA GLN A 217 18.09 22.03 -9.19
C GLN A 217 17.38 23.24 -8.59
N ALA A 218 16.21 23.61 -9.10
CA ALA A 218 15.42 24.71 -8.56
C ALA A 218 15.04 24.49 -7.07
N LEU A 219 14.77 23.24 -6.67
CA LEU A 219 14.53 22.88 -5.27
C LEU A 219 15.79 23.06 -4.42
N LEU A 220 16.96 22.64 -4.91
CA LEU A 220 18.24 22.84 -4.23
C LEU A 220 18.62 24.33 -4.11
N ASP A 221 18.38 25.11 -5.15
CA ASP A 221 18.61 26.56 -5.14
C ASP A 221 17.71 27.27 -4.13
N LEU A 222 16.44 26.86 -4.01
CA LEU A 222 15.52 27.37 -3.01
C LEU A 222 16.02 27.08 -1.58
N GLN A 223 16.50 25.86 -1.33
CA GLN A 223 17.09 25.49 -0.04
C GLN A 223 18.35 26.34 0.28
N ALA A 224 19.20 26.57 -0.72
CA ALA A 224 20.40 27.38 -0.56
C ALA A 224 20.07 28.86 -0.24
N MET A 225 18.96 29.37 -0.78
CA MET A 225 18.47 30.73 -0.47
C MET A 225 17.85 30.83 0.94
N HIS A 226 17.33 29.72 1.47
CA HIS A 226 16.64 29.67 2.76
C HIS A 226 17.18 28.55 3.67
N PRO A 227 18.46 28.55 4.07
CA PRO A 227 19.10 27.45 4.77
C PRO A 227 18.57 27.25 6.20
N ASP A 228 17.87 28.21 6.75
CA ASP A 228 17.24 28.23 8.08
C ASP A 228 15.76 27.77 8.07
N LYS A 229 15.21 27.47 6.89
CA LYS A 229 13.80 27.10 6.73
C LYS A 229 13.65 25.69 6.18
N ARG A 230 12.57 25.02 6.59
CA ARG A 230 12.19 23.75 5.96
C ARG A 230 11.47 24.00 4.64
N VAL A 231 11.69 23.14 3.66
CA VAL A 231 10.91 23.21 2.43
C VAL A 231 9.57 22.50 2.63
N MET A 232 8.51 23.16 2.20
CA MET A 232 7.17 22.59 2.08
C MET A 232 6.85 22.36 0.60
N LEU A 233 6.68 21.10 0.21
CA LEU A 233 6.30 20.73 -1.15
C LEU A 233 4.79 20.91 -1.35
N VAL A 234 4.36 21.67 -2.37
CA VAL A 234 2.97 22.09 -2.54
C VAL A 234 2.41 21.64 -3.89
N ALA A 235 1.16 21.10 -3.88
CA ALA A 235 0.30 20.96 -5.03
C ALA A 235 -0.60 22.21 -5.15
N GLU A 236 -0.32 23.09 -6.10
CA GLU A 236 -1.14 24.28 -6.34
C GLU A 236 -2.41 23.91 -7.09
N LYS A 237 -3.57 24.40 -6.67
CA LYS A 237 -4.90 24.09 -7.23
C LYS A 237 -5.20 22.57 -7.33
N GLY A 238 -4.63 21.78 -6.41
CA GLY A 238 -4.79 20.33 -6.45
C GLY A 238 -4.48 19.62 -5.15
N THR A 239 -4.58 18.29 -5.21
CA THR A 239 -4.34 17.36 -4.12
C THR A 239 -2.92 16.78 -4.21
N MET A 240 -2.18 16.80 -3.12
CA MET A 240 -0.84 16.21 -3.06
C MET A 240 -0.92 14.68 -2.89
N GLY A 241 -0.16 13.94 -3.70
CA GLY A 241 0.05 12.50 -3.51
C GLY A 241 -1.09 11.62 -4.00
N VAL A 242 -1.74 11.97 -5.10
CA VAL A 242 -2.81 11.17 -5.71
C VAL A 242 -2.22 9.91 -6.36
N GLY A 243 -2.96 8.80 -6.31
CA GLY A 243 -2.57 7.51 -6.88
C GLY A 243 -2.12 6.50 -5.83
N SER A 244 -1.14 5.65 -6.18
CA SER A 244 -0.65 4.59 -5.28
C SER A 244 0.01 5.17 -4.04
N SER A 245 -0.24 4.54 -2.88
CA SER A 245 0.56 4.81 -1.69
C SER A 245 2.00 4.35 -1.91
N ARG A 246 2.96 5.28 -1.80
CA ARG A 246 4.37 4.98 -2.05
C ARG A 246 5.24 5.60 -0.97
N MET A 247 5.74 4.78 -0.05
CA MET A 247 6.78 5.19 0.89
C MET A 247 7.98 5.77 0.14
N SER A 248 8.32 5.24 -1.03
CA SER A 248 9.38 5.78 -1.88
C SER A 248 9.16 7.23 -2.29
N GLY A 249 7.91 7.66 -2.52
CA GLY A 249 7.61 9.06 -2.80
C GLY A 249 7.90 9.95 -1.60
N VAL A 250 7.50 9.54 -0.40
CA VAL A 250 7.83 10.27 0.85
C VAL A 250 9.32 10.26 1.12
N ASN A 251 10.01 9.13 0.90
CA ASN A 251 11.46 9.01 1.04
C ASN A 251 12.20 9.93 0.07
N ASN A 252 11.75 10.03 -1.19
CA ASN A 252 12.34 10.94 -2.17
C ASN A 252 12.17 12.41 -1.76
N VAL A 253 10.96 12.79 -1.30
CA VAL A 253 10.73 14.15 -0.76
C VAL A 253 11.67 14.40 0.42
N ALA A 254 11.74 13.50 1.40
CA ALA A 254 12.61 13.65 2.56
C ALA A 254 14.09 13.74 2.17
N LEU A 255 14.54 12.94 1.21
CA LEU A 255 15.91 12.98 0.69
C LEU A 255 16.24 14.34 0.08
N TRP A 256 15.38 14.85 -0.81
CA TRP A 256 15.65 16.09 -1.51
C TRP A 256 15.54 17.31 -0.61
N ILE A 257 14.56 17.41 0.27
CA ILE A 257 14.44 18.53 1.22
C ILE A 257 15.49 18.47 2.33
N GLY A 258 16.07 17.29 2.61
CA GLY A 258 17.11 17.07 3.62
C GLY A 258 18.53 17.10 3.10
N ARG A 259 18.74 17.13 1.79
CA ARG A 259 20.06 16.90 1.15
C ARG A 259 21.14 17.89 1.58
N GLN A 260 20.77 19.10 1.95
CA GLN A 260 21.75 20.09 2.46
C GLN A 260 22.05 19.95 3.95
N ALA A 261 21.17 19.31 4.72
CA ALA A 261 21.33 19.16 6.15
C ALA A 261 22.42 18.14 6.53
N SER A 262 22.73 17.18 5.65
CA SER A 262 23.82 16.22 5.86
C SER A 262 24.34 15.63 4.56
N PRO A 263 25.59 15.93 4.21
CA PRO A 263 26.25 15.33 3.06
C PRO A 263 26.70 13.87 3.29
N TYR A 264 26.54 13.34 4.50
CA TYR A 264 27.11 12.03 4.90
C TYR A 264 26.10 10.94 5.18
N VAL A 265 24.81 11.24 5.26
CA VAL A 265 23.80 10.25 5.63
C VAL A 265 22.61 10.35 4.69
N PRO A 266 22.49 9.43 3.73
CA PRO A 266 21.31 9.39 2.84
C PRO A 266 20.01 9.03 3.57
N PHE A 267 20.03 8.91 4.90
CA PHE A 267 18.97 8.40 5.75
C PHE A 267 18.64 9.28 6.96
N ILE A 268 18.97 10.57 6.93
CA ILE A 268 18.38 11.45 7.94
C ILE A 268 16.88 11.46 7.70
N ASN A 269 16.13 10.99 8.66
CA ASN A 269 14.69 11.13 8.74
C ASN A 269 14.33 12.60 8.99
N ILE A 270 14.49 13.43 7.96
CA ILE A 270 13.86 14.75 7.98
C ILE A 270 12.39 14.50 7.69
N ALA A 271 11.57 14.75 8.68
CA ALA A 271 10.14 14.65 8.57
C ALA A 271 9.65 15.57 7.44
N PRO A 272 9.07 15.05 6.34
CA PRO A 272 8.67 15.85 5.21
C PRO A 272 7.51 16.77 5.58
N VAL A 273 7.47 17.96 4.97
CA VAL A 273 6.32 18.85 5.01
C VAL A 273 5.72 18.92 3.61
N VAL A 274 4.49 18.46 3.48
CA VAL A 274 3.77 18.44 2.20
C VAL A 274 2.41 19.10 2.34
N ALA A 275 1.93 19.70 1.27
CA ALA A 275 0.65 20.37 1.28
C ALA A 275 -0.04 20.31 -0.08
N GLY A 276 -1.36 20.42 -0.09
CA GLY A 276 -2.15 20.68 -1.28
C GLY A 276 -3.21 21.73 -1.00
N THR A 277 -3.55 22.52 -1.99
CA THR A 277 -4.64 23.50 -1.82
C THR A 277 -6.02 22.83 -1.78
N ASN A 278 -6.11 21.58 -2.29
CA ASN A 278 -7.26 20.68 -2.11
C ASN A 278 -6.89 19.49 -1.20
N GLY A 279 -5.91 19.69 -0.32
CA GLY A 279 -5.48 18.70 0.68
C GLY A 279 -4.40 17.74 0.21
N VAL A 280 -4.17 16.74 1.04
CA VAL A 280 -3.26 15.62 0.81
C VAL A 280 -4.09 14.35 0.67
N SER A 281 -3.80 13.54 -0.33
CA SER A 281 -4.50 12.27 -0.55
C SER A 281 -4.47 11.41 0.73
N PRO A 282 -5.60 10.84 1.19
CA PRO A 282 -5.67 10.15 2.46
C PRO A 282 -4.66 9.02 2.65
N ILE A 283 -4.37 8.26 1.58
CA ILE A 283 -3.38 7.17 1.63
C ILE A 283 -1.96 7.75 1.73
N PHE A 284 -1.66 8.80 0.97
CA PHE A 284 -0.36 9.45 1.02
C PHE A 284 -0.14 10.16 2.37
N LEU A 285 -1.19 10.76 2.93
CA LEU A 285 -1.14 11.36 4.26
C LEU A 285 -0.79 10.33 5.35
N THR A 286 -1.36 9.13 5.29
CA THR A 286 -0.99 8.04 6.21
C THR A 286 0.50 7.70 6.10
N THR A 287 1.04 7.68 4.87
CA THR A 287 2.47 7.44 4.65
C THR A 287 3.35 8.57 5.23
N VAL A 288 2.91 9.82 5.09
CA VAL A 288 3.58 10.98 5.72
C VAL A 288 3.53 10.85 7.24
N ASP A 289 2.39 10.50 7.83
CA ASP A 289 2.22 10.30 9.28
C ASP A 289 3.16 9.20 9.82
N VAL A 290 3.36 8.09 9.06
CA VAL A 290 4.30 7.00 9.44
C VAL A 290 5.72 7.54 9.64
N THR A 291 6.15 8.53 8.88
CA THR A 291 7.48 9.14 8.99
C THR A 291 7.56 10.29 10.00
N GLY A 292 6.47 10.62 10.67
CA GLY A 292 6.38 11.79 11.55
C GLY A 292 6.34 13.12 10.78
N GLY A 293 5.98 13.09 9.51
CA GLY A 293 5.87 14.26 8.65
C GLY A 293 4.60 15.08 8.90
N ILE A 294 4.50 16.22 8.21
CA ILE A 294 3.37 17.15 8.30
C ILE A 294 2.68 17.21 6.94
N GLY A 295 1.40 16.86 6.90
CA GLY A 295 0.55 17.02 5.72
C GLY A 295 -0.53 18.07 5.96
N LEU A 296 -0.61 19.08 5.10
CA LEU A 296 -1.51 20.23 5.24
C LEU A 296 -2.52 20.32 4.09
N ASP A 297 -3.76 20.65 4.43
CA ASP A 297 -4.78 21.11 3.51
C ASP A 297 -4.82 22.65 3.61
N LEU A 298 -4.26 23.33 2.61
CA LEU A 298 -4.04 24.78 2.70
C LEU A 298 -5.31 25.59 2.46
N LYS A 299 -6.31 25.09 1.72
CA LYS A 299 -7.61 25.77 1.47
C LYS A 299 -7.47 27.28 1.21
N ASN A 300 -6.49 27.67 0.37
CA ASN A 300 -6.17 29.07 0.12
C ASN A 300 -7.13 29.76 -0.87
N TRP A 301 -8.34 29.25 -1.00
CA TRP A 301 -9.36 29.77 -1.90
C TRP A 301 -10.71 29.93 -1.20
N LYS A 302 -11.50 30.84 -1.72
CA LYS A 302 -12.91 31.03 -1.33
C LYS A 302 -13.77 31.17 -2.59
N THR A 303 -14.99 30.73 -2.48
CA THR A 303 -16.04 30.95 -3.48
C THR A 303 -16.38 32.43 -3.57
N THR A 304 -16.51 32.96 -4.77
CA THR A 304 -16.89 34.37 -4.99
C THR A 304 -18.38 34.51 -5.19
N PHE A 305 -18.96 35.59 -4.60
CA PHE A 305 -20.37 35.93 -4.72
C PHE A 305 -20.48 37.35 -5.25
N ASP A 306 -21.54 37.62 -6.00
CA ASP A 306 -21.86 38.97 -6.48
C ASP A 306 -22.44 39.86 -5.35
N ALA A 307 -22.78 41.09 -5.72
CA ALA A 307 -23.32 42.07 -4.76
C ALA A 307 -24.71 41.69 -4.20
N ASP A 308 -25.41 40.81 -4.85
CA ASP A 308 -26.73 40.32 -4.46
C ASP A 308 -26.63 38.99 -3.67
N GLY A 309 -25.41 38.44 -3.51
CA GLY A 309 -25.14 37.20 -2.78
C GLY A 309 -25.32 35.93 -3.62
N GLU A 310 -25.43 36.06 -4.95
CA GLU A 310 -25.48 34.91 -5.85
C GLU A 310 -24.09 34.45 -6.20
N LEU A 311 -23.94 33.13 -6.39
CA LEU A 311 -22.67 32.50 -6.75
C LEU A 311 -22.19 33.02 -8.12
N ILE A 312 -20.95 33.53 -8.17
CA ILE A 312 -20.32 33.88 -9.46
C ILE A 312 -19.80 32.60 -10.08
N VAL A 313 -20.30 32.31 -11.28
CA VAL A 313 -19.82 31.16 -12.08
C VAL A 313 -19.14 31.67 -13.34
N ASP A 314 -18.22 30.89 -13.85
CA ASP A 314 -17.53 31.13 -15.12
C ASP A 314 -18.40 30.79 -16.34
N ALA A 315 -17.82 30.81 -17.53
CA ALA A 315 -18.54 30.50 -18.77
C ALA A 315 -19.02 29.04 -18.86
N ASP A 316 -18.42 28.15 -18.10
CA ASP A 316 -18.73 26.73 -18.04
C ASP A 316 -19.69 26.38 -16.88
N GLY A 317 -20.10 27.38 -16.09
CA GLY A 317 -21.00 27.22 -14.95
C GLY A 317 -20.32 26.82 -13.64
N GLU A 318 -18.97 26.80 -13.62
CA GLU A 318 -18.19 26.49 -12.44
C GLU A 318 -18.04 27.70 -11.49
N ALA A 319 -17.97 27.44 -10.17
CA ALA A 319 -17.79 28.50 -9.19
C ALA A 319 -16.45 29.21 -9.38
N VAL A 320 -16.47 30.53 -9.51
CA VAL A 320 -15.26 31.34 -9.55
C VAL A 320 -14.61 31.37 -8.16
N LEU A 321 -13.36 30.91 -8.06
CA LEU A 321 -12.60 30.86 -6.83
C LEU A 321 -11.58 32.01 -6.78
N GLU A 322 -11.48 32.67 -5.63
CA GLU A 322 -10.50 33.70 -5.35
C GLU A 322 -9.46 33.20 -4.35
N ASN A 323 -8.16 33.31 -4.69
CA ASN A 323 -7.09 32.95 -3.76
C ASN A 323 -7.08 33.93 -2.59
N THR A 324 -7.11 33.42 -1.37
CA THR A 324 -7.07 34.19 -0.13
C THR A 324 -5.64 34.57 0.25
N TYR A 325 -4.65 33.76 -0.14
CA TYR A 325 -3.22 34.01 0.01
C TYR A 325 -2.44 33.18 -1.04
N SER A 326 -1.24 33.64 -1.38
CA SER A 326 -0.37 32.95 -2.33
C SER A 326 0.30 31.73 -1.70
N VAL A 327 0.52 30.70 -2.53
CA VAL A 327 1.35 29.52 -2.23
C VAL A 327 2.48 29.34 -3.26
N ASP A 328 2.82 30.38 -4.01
CA ASP A 328 3.89 30.36 -5.02
C ASP A 328 5.21 29.89 -4.43
N THR A 329 6.08 29.33 -5.28
CA THR A 329 7.44 28.95 -4.87
C THR A 329 8.17 30.14 -4.26
N GLY A 330 8.74 29.94 -3.07
CA GLY A 330 9.41 30.99 -2.29
C GLY A 330 8.50 31.70 -1.28
N THR A 331 7.21 31.40 -1.22
CA THR A 331 6.34 31.93 -0.16
C THR A 331 6.75 31.34 1.21
N ILE A 332 6.82 32.20 2.23
CA ILE A 332 7.24 31.81 3.58
C ILE A 332 6.00 31.75 4.50
N PHE A 333 5.90 30.66 5.24
CA PHE A 333 4.89 30.47 6.28
C PHE A 333 5.54 30.13 7.62
N THR A 334 4.83 30.40 8.70
CA THR A 334 5.14 29.89 10.04
C THR A 334 4.04 28.93 10.48
N ILE A 335 4.42 27.68 10.73
CA ILE A 335 3.56 26.66 11.35
C ILE A 335 3.76 26.78 12.86
N ASN A 336 2.74 27.16 13.62
CA ASN A 336 2.80 27.15 15.07
C ASN A 336 2.15 25.86 15.59
N THR A 337 2.95 24.98 16.16
CA THR A 337 2.56 23.63 16.61
C THR A 337 1.70 23.66 17.88
N LYS A 338 1.81 24.72 18.70
CA LYS A 338 1.01 24.87 19.94
C LYS A 338 -0.37 25.44 19.65
N THR A 339 -0.43 26.56 18.90
CA THR A 339 -1.71 27.17 18.54
C THR A 339 -2.42 26.42 17.43
N LYS A 340 -1.68 25.53 16.71
CA LYS A 340 -2.15 24.75 15.56
C LYS A 340 -2.68 25.63 14.44
N LYS A 341 -1.94 26.69 14.15
CA LYS A 341 -2.30 27.70 13.16
C LYS A 341 -1.16 27.97 12.20
N LEU A 342 -1.53 28.34 10.97
CA LEU A 342 -0.62 28.78 9.93
C LEU A 342 -0.61 30.29 9.86
N TYR A 343 0.58 30.87 9.80
CA TYR A 343 0.78 32.33 9.70
C TYR A 343 1.58 32.70 8.45
N SER A 344 1.29 33.86 7.87
CA SER A 344 2.12 34.46 6.83
C SER A 344 3.48 34.90 7.37
N GLU A 345 4.40 35.26 6.49
CA GLU A 345 5.69 35.85 6.88
C GLU A 345 5.54 37.15 7.69
N SER A 346 4.48 37.90 7.45
CA SER A 346 4.17 39.12 8.23
C SER A 346 3.53 38.83 9.60
N GLY A 347 3.26 37.59 9.94
CA GLY A 347 2.62 37.17 11.19
C GLY A 347 1.09 37.26 11.18
N GLU A 348 0.46 37.41 10.02
CA GLU A 348 -0.99 37.32 9.88
C GLU A 348 -1.45 35.83 9.98
N GLU A 349 -2.48 35.59 10.79
CA GLU A 349 -3.11 34.28 10.89
C GLU A 349 -3.89 33.97 9.60
N LEU A 350 -3.52 32.86 8.92
CA LEU A 350 -4.13 32.47 7.65
C LEU A 350 -5.21 31.41 7.85
N MET A 351 -4.94 30.39 8.67
CA MET A 351 -5.90 29.29 8.86
C MET A 351 -5.58 28.42 10.08
N ASP A 352 -6.57 27.66 10.51
CA ASP A 352 -6.43 26.58 11.48
C ASP A 352 -5.91 25.31 10.78
N ILE A 353 -4.90 24.68 11.39
CA ILE A 353 -4.27 23.44 10.90
C ILE A 353 -4.34 22.34 11.97
N SER A 354 -5.30 22.39 12.87
CA SER A 354 -5.43 21.43 13.99
C SER A 354 -5.57 19.98 13.55
N SER A 355 -6.13 19.74 12.37
CA SER A 355 -6.24 18.41 11.76
C SER A 355 -4.89 17.72 11.48
N ALA A 356 -3.84 18.52 11.25
CA ALA A 356 -2.46 18.02 11.10
C ALA A 356 -1.76 17.78 12.45
N PHE A 357 -2.32 18.26 13.56
CA PHE A 357 -1.73 18.20 14.90
C PHE A 357 -2.67 17.55 15.91
N THR A 358 -3.24 16.39 15.57
CA THR A 358 -3.95 15.55 16.53
C THR A 358 -2.98 15.02 17.58
N PRO A 359 -3.44 14.66 18.78
CA PRO A 359 -2.55 14.14 19.83
C PRO A 359 -1.67 12.98 19.34
N GLN A 360 -2.24 12.07 18.55
CA GLN A 360 -1.52 10.91 18.01
C GLN A 360 -0.45 11.32 16.97
N LYS A 361 -0.75 12.28 16.10
CA LYS A 361 0.22 12.78 15.12
C LYS A 361 1.37 13.53 15.80
N ILE A 362 1.09 14.26 16.87
CA ILE A 362 2.13 14.89 17.71
C ILE A 362 3.05 13.83 18.32
N GLU A 363 2.51 12.70 18.80
CA GLU A 363 3.32 11.57 19.28
C GLU A 363 4.24 11.03 18.17
N PHE A 364 3.72 10.84 16.95
CA PHE A 364 4.52 10.40 15.82
C PHE A 364 5.64 11.38 15.47
N MET A 365 5.32 12.67 15.41
CA MET A 365 6.31 13.71 15.14
C MET A 365 7.39 13.73 16.21
N LYS A 366 7.01 13.64 17.51
CA LYS A 366 7.94 13.62 18.65
C LYS A 366 8.85 12.39 18.63
N ALA A 367 8.32 11.24 18.29
CA ALA A 367 9.06 9.96 18.26
C ALA A 367 9.85 9.71 16.96
N GLY A 368 9.72 10.60 15.96
CA GLY A 368 10.35 10.40 14.66
C GLY A 368 9.67 9.35 13.78
N GLY A 369 8.38 9.11 14.02
CA GLY A 369 7.54 8.21 13.23
C GLY A 369 6.64 7.30 14.08
N SER A 370 5.70 6.63 13.43
CA SER A 370 4.71 5.78 14.11
C SER A 370 5.31 4.51 14.70
N TYR A 371 6.42 3.98 14.15
CA TYR A 371 7.02 2.72 14.60
C TYR A 371 7.41 2.78 16.08
N ALA A 372 8.19 3.79 16.45
CA ALA A 372 8.64 3.97 17.83
C ALA A 372 7.47 4.14 18.81
N VAL A 373 6.38 4.77 18.38
CA VAL A 373 5.17 4.93 19.23
C VAL A 373 4.44 3.61 19.41
N VAL A 374 4.23 2.81 18.34
CA VAL A 374 3.52 1.53 18.43
C VAL A 374 4.32 0.54 19.29
N PHE A 375 5.61 0.38 19.01
CA PHE A 375 6.48 -0.47 19.82
C PHE A 375 6.58 0.02 21.27
N GLY A 376 6.72 1.34 21.47
CA GLY A 376 6.79 1.94 22.79
C GLY A 376 5.53 1.67 23.64
N LYS A 377 4.33 1.77 23.04
CA LYS A 377 3.07 1.43 23.72
C LYS A 377 3.00 -0.07 24.10
N LYS A 378 3.45 -0.96 23.20
CA LYS A 378 3.53 -2.41 23.51
C LYS A 378 4.52 -2.68 24.63
N LEU A 379 5.72 -2.10 24.56
CA LEU A 379 6.77 -2.27 25.57
C LEU A 379 6.32 -1.75 26.94
N GLN A 380 5.69 -0.58 27.00
CA GLN A 380 5.10 -0.01 28.22
C GLN A 380 4.08 -0.96 28.84
N THR A 381 3.15 -1.47 28.01
CA THR A 381 2.09 -2.39 28.47
C THR A 381 2.70 -3.69 29.01
N SER A 382 3.67 -4.28 28.32
CA SER A 382 4.36 -5.50 28.76
C SER A 382 5.12 -5.29 30.06
N ALA A 383 5.87 -4.20 30.17
CA ALA A 383 6.61 -3.88 31.38
C ALA A 383 5.69 -3.64 32.61
N ALA A 384 4.60 -2.92 32.44
CA ALA A 384 3.60 -2.69 33.47
C ALA A 384 2.97 -4.01 33.93
N LYS A 385 2.64 -4.90 33.00
CA LYS A 385 2.10 -6.24 33.28
C LYS A 385 3.10 -7.10 34.10
N ILE A 386 4.37 -7.10 33.70
CA ILE A 386 5.43 -7.85 34.44
C ILE A 386 5.58 -7.33 35.87
N LEU A 387 5.54 -6.01 36.06
CA LEU A 387 5.63 -5.38 37.37
C LEU A 387 4.35 -5.49 38.21
N GLY A 388 3.22 -5.93 37.60
CA GLY A 388 1.92 -6.02 38.28
C GLY A 388 1.32 -4.66 38.65
N ILE A 389 1.55 -3.63 37.82
CA ILE A 389 1.04 -2.27 38.03
C ILE A 389 0.10 -1.88 36.87
N ASP A 390 -0.76 -0.87 37.08
CA ASP A 390 -1.54 -0.27 36.04
C ASP A 390 -0.63 0.46 35.02
N VAL A 391 -1.01 0.44 33.75
CA VAL A 391 -0.24 1.14 32.69
C VAL A 391 -0.36 2.67 32.91
N PRO A 392 0.75 3.39 33.16
CA PRO A 392 0.69 4.84 33.31
C PRO A 392 0.18 5.55 32.05
N ALA A 393 -0.64 6.59 32.22
CA ALA A 393 -1.20 7.38 31.12
C ALA A 393 -0.14 8.35 30.58
N VAL A 394 0.79 7.84 29.79
CA VAL A 394 1.87 8.63 29.16
C VAL A 394 1.46 9.07 27.76
N TYR A 395 0.90 8.16 27.00
CA TYR A 395 0.45 8.44 25.63
C TYR A 395 -0.97 9.00 25.61
N ALA A 396 -1.28 9.77 24.61
CA ALA A 396 -2.63 10.27 24.40
C ALA A 396 -3.62 9.09 24.28
N PRO A 397 -4.77 9.17 24.92
CA PRO A 397 -5.82 8.17 24.76
C PRO A 397 -6.23 8.09 23.30
N SER A 398 -6.75 6.95 22.88
CA SER A 398 -7.44 6.83 21.59
C SER A 398 -8.51 7.92 21.53
N ALA A 399 -8.54 8.69 20.43
CA ALA A 399 -9.60 9.67 20.26
C ALA A 399 -10.92 8.91 20.07
N GLU A 400 -11.81 9.03 21.03
CA GLU A 400 -13.13 8.43 21.00
C GLU A 400 -14.14 9.50 20.58
N VAL A 401 -14.93 9.21 19.57
CA VAL A 401 -16.09 10.01 19.20
C VAL A 401 -17.29 9.39 19.90
N THR A 402 -17.82 10.07 20.89
CA THR A 402 -19.02 9.63 21.58
C THR A 402 -20.22 9.80 20.67
N ASN A 403 -20.88 8.71 20.36
CA ASN A 403 -22.10 8.70 19.58
C ASN A 403 -23.22 8.17 20.48
N ASP A 404 -24.07 9.05 20.97
CA ASP A 404 -25.05 8.79 22.04
C ASP A 404 -26.12 7.73 21.66
N GLY A 405 -25.74 6.46 21.72
CA GLY A 405 -26.61 5.32 21.49
C GLY A 405 -26.98 5.05 20.03
N GLN A 406 -26.19 5.52 19.10
CA GLN A 406 -26.36 5.25 17.67
C GLN A 406 -25.79 3.88 17.30
N GLY A 407 -26.47 3.17 16.41
CA GLY A 407 -26.01 1.89 15.87
C GLY A 407 -24.74 2.01 15.04
N LEU A 408 -24.01 0.92 14.94
CA LEU A 408 -22.72 0.81 14.27
C LEU A 408 -22.88 0.41 12.79
N THR A 409 -22.13 1.05 11.94
CA THR A 409 -21.91 0.60 10.56
C THR A 409 -21.09 -0.70 10.55
N ALA A 410 -21.04 -1.40 9.42
CA ALA A 410 -20.28 -2.65 9.36
C ALA A 410 -18.78 -2.44 9.61
N VAL A 411 -18.19 -1.37 9.07
CA VAL A 411 -16.79 -1.06 9.33
C VAL A 411 -16.52 -0.73 10.80
N GLU A 412 -17.42 0.01 11.45
CA GLU A 412 -17.30 0.30 12.89
C GLU A 412 -17.35 -0.98 13.71
N LYS A 413 -18.23 -1.94 13.36
CA LYS A 413 -18.28 -3.26 14.01
C LYS A 413 -16.98 -4.04 13.86
N ILE A 414 -16.40 -4.07 12.65
CA ILE A 414 -15.11 -4.73 12.41
C ILE A 414 -14.03 -4.09 13.29
N PHE A 415 -13.97 -2.74 13.33
CA PHE A 415 -12.98 -2.04 14.14
C PHE A 415 -13.18 -2.30 15.65
N ASN A 416 -14.43 -2.25 16.15
CA ASN A 416 -14.70 -2.53 17.56
C ASN A 416 -14.32 -3.96 17.96
N ARG A 417 -14.50 -4.95 17.05
CA ARG A 417 -14.09 -6.33 17.31
C ARG A 417 -12.57 -6.48 17.41
N ASN A 418 -11.82 -5.79 16.55
CA ASN A 418 -10.37 -5.95 16.41
C ASN A 418 -9.57 -4.85 17.15
N ALA A 419 -10.23 -3.93 17.85
CA ALA A 419 -9.57 -2.83 18.53
C ALA A 419 -8.71 -3.28 19.69
N VAL A 420 -7.51 -2.68 19.81
CA VAL A 420 -6.52 -2.99 20.85
C VAL A 420 -6.49 -1.85 21.87
N GLY A 421 -6.66 -2.20 23.16
CA GLY A 421 -6.45 -1.26 24.28
C GLY A 421 -7.56 -0.22 24.45
N THR A 422 -8.80 -0.52 24.06
CA THR A 422 -9.95 0.41 24.11
C THR A 422 -10.73 0.40 25.43
N SER A 423 -10.34 -0.38 26.44
CA SER A 423 -11.04 -0.51 27.73
C SER A 423 -12.55 -0.80 27.63
N GLY A 424 -13.03 -1.35 26.51
CA GLY A 424 -14.44 -1.67 26.26
C GLY A 424 -15.29 -0.46 25.82
N ALA A 425 -14.67 0.66 25.44
CA ALA A 425 -15.38 1.78 24.81
C ALA A 425 -15.87 1.42 23.40
N THR A 426 -17.04 1.91 23.00
CA THR A 426 -17.54 1.79 21.65
C THR A 426 -16.91 2.88 20.77
N LEU A 427 -16.32 2.47 19.64
CA LEU A 427 -15.63 3.34 18.70
C LEU A 427 -16.54 3.63 17.49
N HIS A 428 -16.56 4.88 17.06
CA HIS A 428 -17.29 5.35 15.89
C HIS A 428 -16.36 5.98 14.85
N ALA A 429 -16.87 6.28 13.67
CA ALA A 429 -16.15 6.99 12.63
C ALA A 429 -15.50 8.27 13.19
N GLY A 430 -14.24 8.52 12.83
CA GLY A 430 -13.40 9.57 13.39
C GLY A 430 -12.57 9.16 14.61
N SER A 431 -12.95 8.10 15.34
CA SER A 431 -12.10 7.54 16.42
C SER A 431 -10.77 7.02 15.85
N TYR A 432 -9.66 7.39 16.47
CA TYR A 432 -8.34 6.85 16.12
C TYR A 432 -7.97 5.70 17.05
N THR A 433 -7.68 4.52 16.50
CA THR A 433 -7.40 3.33 17.29
C THR A 433 -6.34 2.45 16.66
N ARG A 434 -5.80 1.52 17.45
CA ARG A 434 -5.03 0.38 16.96
C ARG A 434 -5.98 -0.80 16.75
N VAL A 435 -5.78 -1.54 15.67
CA VAL A 435 -6.55 -2.75 15.37
C VAL A 435 -5.62 -3.92 15.10
N GLU A 436 -6.02 -5.11 15.52
CA GLU A 436 -5.38 -6.35 15.10
C GLU A 436 -5.57 -6.54 13.60
N VAL A 437 -4.51 -6.95 12.91
CA VAL A 437 -4.50 -7.25 11.48
C VAL A 437 -4.43 -8.75 11.30
N ASN A 438 -5.37 -9.31 10.54
CA ASN A 438 -5.45 -10.75 10.33
C ASN A 438 -4.58 -11.19 9.15
N ILE A 439 -4.59 -10.45 8.05
CA ILE A 439 -3.86 -10.81 6.84
C ILE A 439 -3.06 -9.61 6.34
N VAL A 440 -1.83 -9.86 5.94
CA VAL A 440 -0.95 -8.84 5.37
C VAL A 440 -0.45 -9.30 4.01
N GLY A 441 -0.58 -8.45 3.00
CA GLY A 441 -0.08 -8.71 1.66
C GLY A 441 0.97 -7.71 1.21
N SER A 442 1.94 -8.18 0.42
CA SER A 442 2.93 -7.33 -0.25
C SER A 442 3.13 -7.80 -1.69
N GLN A 443 3.66 -6.95 -2.53
CA GLN A 443 3.99 -7.27 -3.92
C GLN A 443 5.41 -6.78 -4.25
N ASP A 444 5.95 -7.21 -5.38
CA ASP A 444 7.38 -7.08 -5.69
C ASP A 444 7.88 -5.64 -5.87
N THR A 445 7.02 -4.66 -6.14
CA THR A 445 7.44 -3.24 -6.19
C THR A 445 7.47 -2.59 -4.81
N THR A 446 6.94 -3.25 -3.77
CA THR A 446 6.97 -2.82 -2.37
C THR A 446 7.74 -3.76 -1.46
N GLY A 447 7.86 -5.05 -1.80
CA GLY A 447 8.47 -6.09 -0.95
C GLY A 447 9.90 -5.79 -0.51
N GLY A 448 10.74 -5.30 -1.43
CA GLY A 448 12.12 -4.90 -1.08
C GLY A 448 12.19 -3.72 -0.11
N MET A 449 11.22 -2.82 -0.14
CA MET A 449 11.10 -1.72 0.84
C MET A 449 10.50 -2.22 2.16
N THR A 450 9.51 -3.09 2.10
CA THR A 450 8.93 -3.72 3.29
C THR A 450 10.01 -4.46 4.09
N SER A 451 10.89 -5.19 3.42
CA SER A 451 12.06 -5.82 4.03
C SER A 451 12.96 -4.81 4.75
N GLN A 452 13.27 -3.68 4.11
CA GLN A 452 14.10 -2.64 4.73
C GLN A 452 13.42 -2.00 5.95
N GLU A 453 12.10 -1.77 5.89
CA GLU A 453 11.35 -1.23 7.04
C GLU A 453 11.35 -2.24 8.20
N LEU A 454 11.22 -3.54 7.94
CA LEU A 454 11.35 -4.59 8.94
C LEU A 454 12.76 -4.63 9.56
N GLU A 455 13.81 -4.48 8.75
CA GLU A 455 15.18 -4.36 9.24
C GLU A 455 15.36 -3.13 10.13
N MET A 456 14.76 -1.99 9.78
CA MET A 456 14.79 -0.77 10.61
C MET A 456 14.07 -0.93 11.95
N MET A 457 13.04 -1.76 12.00
CA MET A 457 12.35 -2.13 13.23
C MET A 457 13.00 -3.31 13.96
N ALA A 458 14.13 -3.79 13.47
CA ALA A 458 14.84 -4.96 13.99
C ALA A 458 13.97 -6.25 14.08
N ALA A 459 13.00 -6.38 13.17
CA ALA A 459 12.13 -7.56 13.11
C ALA A 459 12.90 -8.78 12.58
N ARG A 460 12.75 -9.93 13.24
CA ARG A 460 13.35 -11.21 12.84
C ARG A 460 12.32 -12.21 12.33
N THR A 461 11.08 -12.06 12.77
CA THR A 461 9.96 -12.92 12.41
C THR A 461 8.72 -12.05 12.26
N ILE A 462 7.71 -12.55 11.56
CA ILE A 462 6.38 -11.92 11.55
C ILE A 462 5.67 -12.17 12.88
N SER A 463 4.77 -11.28 13.25
CA SER A 463 3.96 -11.41 14.46
C SER A 463 3.10 -12.69 14.43
N PRO A 464 2.99 -13.43 15.54
CA PRO A 464 2.10 -14.58 15.62
C PRO A 464 0.60 -14.20 15.54
N ILE A 465 0.25 -12.91 15.67
CA ILE A 465 -1.13 -12.43 15.51
C ILE A 465 -1.55 -12.42 14.04
N VAL A 466 -0.60 -12.26 13.12
CA VAL A 466 -0.89 -12.27 11.68
C VAL A 466 -1.12 -13.70 11.21
N ASP A 467 -2.36 -14.02 10.83
CA ASP A 467 -2.75 -15.35 10.37
C ASP A 467 -2.10 -15.74 9.03
N GLY A 468 -1.74 -14.73 8.21
CA GLY A 468 -1.00 -14.96 6.98
C GLY A 468 -0.30 -13.69 6.48
N GLY A 469 0.98 -13.81 6.17
CA GLY A 469 1.74 -12.82 5.42
C GLY A 469 1.99 -13.35 4.01
N TYR A 470 1.49 -12.68 2.97
CA TYR A 470 1.59 -13.10 1.58
C TYR A 470 2.48 -12.14 0.78
N GLN A 471 3.35 -12.71 -0.05
CA GLN A 471 4.19 -11.94 -0.96
C GLN A 471 3.98 -12.40 -2.41
N SER A 472 3.60 -11.46 -3.27
CA SER A 472 3.47 -11.67 -4.72
C SER A 472 4.62 -11.04 -5.51
N GLY A 473 4.89 -11.58 -6.70
CA GLY A 473 5.75 -11.00 -7.73
C GLY A 473 4.98 -10.52 -8.96
N CYS A 474 3.68 -10.26 -8.85
CA CYS A 474 2.79 -10.05 -9.98
C CYS A 474 3.11 -8.82 -10.85
N HIS A 475 3.86 -7.86 -10.34
CA HIS A 475 4.15 -6.61 -11.06
C HIS A 475 5.39 -6.68 -11.95
N THR A 476 6.43 -7.44 -11.57
CA THR A 476 7.70 -7.46 -12.32
C THR A 476 8.28 -8.84 -12.57
N ALA A 477 7.81 -9.88 -11.85
CA ALA A 477 8.50 -11.18 -11.86
C ALA A 477 8.20 -12.05 -13.08
N SER A 478 7.13 -11.77 -13.84
CA SER A 478 6.75 -12.58 -15.00
C SER A 478 7.65 -12.38 -16.23
N VAL A 479 8.42 -11.30 -16.27
CA VAL A 479 9.26 -10.92 -17.40
C VAL A 479 10.73 -10.99 -17.04
N TRP A 480 11.57 -11.45 -17.98
CA TRP A 480 13.02 -11.45 -17.84
C TRP A 480 13.61 -10.14 -18.37
N ASP A 481 13.72 -9.16 -17.51
CA ASP A 481 14.38 -7.88 -17.78
C ASP A 481 15.36 -7.50 -16.65
N ALA A 482 16.03 -6.37 -16.80
CA ALA A 482 16.97 -5.87 -15.78
C ALA A 482 16.29 -5.66 -14.42
N ARG A 483 15.00 -5.29 -14.40
CA ARG A 483 14.20 -5.04 -13.20
C ARG A 483 13.95 -6.34 -12.44
N SER A 484 13.49 -7.37 -13.14
CA SER A 484 13.21 -8.68 -12.54
C SER A 484 14.48 -9.38 -12.07
N GLN A 485 15.61 -9.15 -12.74
CA GLN A 485 16.91 -9.70 -12.31
C GLN A 485 17.37 -9.12 -10.97
N VAL A 486 17.08 -7.84 -10.70
CA VAL A 486 17.41 -7.19 -9.43
C VAL A 486 16.39 -7.54 -8.34
N ASN A 487 15.10 -7.45 -8.66
CA ASN A 487 14.04 -7.58 -7.66
C ASN A 487 13.77 -9.02 -7.22
N THR A 488 13.80 -9.99 -8.13
CA THR A 488 13.46 -11.38 -7.79
C THR A 488 14.34 -11.97 -6.69
N PRO A 489 15.68 -11.87 -6.70
CA PRO A 489 16.51 -12.41 -5.63
C PRO A 489 16.25 -11.75 -4.27
N ARG A 490 15.97 -10.44 -4.26
CA ARG A 490 15.62 -9.70 -3.04
C ARG A 490 14.27 -10.14 -2.48
N LEU A 491 13.29 -10.30 -3.36
CA LEU A 491 11.98 -10.80 -3.01
C LEU A 491 12.04 -12.21 -2.42
N MET A 492 12.81 -13.10 -3.06
CA MET A 492 13.02 -14.47 -2.57
C MET A 492 13.66 -14.52 -1.18
N ARG A 493 14.67 -13.68 -0.94
CA ARG A 493 15.27 -13.55 0.40
C ARG A 493 14.23 -13.06 1.40
N PHE A 494 13.52 -12.00 1.10
CA PHE A 494 12.47 -11.46 1.97
C PHE A 494 11.44 -12.54 2.37
N MET A 495 10.96 -13.30 1.40
CA MET A 495 10.00 -14.38 1.66
C MET A 495 10.56 -15.47 2.55
N ASN A 496 11.79 -15.91 2.29
CA ASN A 496 12.44 -16.96 3.07
C ASN A 496 12.77 -16.50 4.49
N ASP A 497 13.33 -15.30 4.64
CA ASP A 497 13.77 -14.76 5.92
C ASP A 497 12.59 -14.56 6.90
N PHE A 498 11.42 -14.22 6.37
CA PHE A 498 10.22 -13.98 7.16
C PHE A 498 9.14 -15.08 7.07
N GLY A 499 9.38 -16.15 6.29
CA GLY A 499 8.44 -17.26 6.18
C GLY A 499 7.09 -16.87 5.56
N LEU A 500 7.10 -15.94 4.60
CA LEU A 500 5.88 -15.44 3.97
C LEU A 500 5.26 -16.49 3.04
N ILE A 501 3.94 -16.53 3.00
CA ILE A 501 3.18 -17.36 2.08
C ILE A 501 3.45 -16.91 0.65
N THR A 502 3.73 -17.87 -0.22
CA THR A 502 3.96 -17.65 -1.65
C THR A 502 2.91 -18.37 -2.49
N GLY A 503 2.27 -19.37 -1.90
CA GLY A 503 1.28 -20.21 -2.52
C GLY A 503 1.83 -21.26 -3.50
N ARG A 504 3.13 -21.17 -3.87
CA ARG A 504 3.75 -22.10 -4.82
C ARG A 504 5.24 -22.22 -4.60
N ASP A 505 5.79 -23.40 -4.89
CA ASP A 505 7.22 -23.66 -4.83
C ASP A 505 7.91 -22.99 -6.03
N PRO A 506 8.78 -21.99 -5.80
CA PRO A 506 9.45 -21.27 -6.88
C PRO A 506 10.50 -22.10 -7.64
N GLU A 507 10.95 -23.21 -7.09
CA GLU A 507 11.88 -24.14 -7.76
C GLU A 507 11.14 -25.08 -8.71
N LYS A 508 9.82 -25.17 -8.59
CA LYS A 508 8.98 -26.00 -9.44
C LYS A 508 8.41 -25.21 -10.63
N LYS A 509 7.51 -25.84 -11.35
CA LYS A 509 6.89 -25.42 -12.61
C LYS A 509 6.36 -23.96 -12.65
N TYR A 510 6.09 -23.36 -11.53
CA TYR A 510 5.42 -22.05 -11.40
C TYR A 510 6.32 -20.99 -10.73
N ALA A 511 7.57 -20.90 -11.12
CA ALA A 511 8.43 -19.83 -10.64
C ALA A 511 8.01 -18.47 -11.23
N PRO A 512 8.35 -17.40 -10.57
CA PRO A 512 8.10 -17.02 -9.22
C PRO A 512 6.82 -16.20 -9.09
N LEU A 513 5.77 -16.78 -8.47
CA LEU A 513 4.81 -16.00 -7.69
C LEU A 513 4.12 -14.86 -8.45
N THR A 514 3.73 -15.09 -9.71
CA THR A 514 3.17 -14.02 -10.54
C THR A 514 1.66 -13.83 -10.32
N ASP A 515 1.05 -14.66 -9.49
CA ASP A 515 -0.37 -14.56 -9.14
C ASP A 515 -0.70 -13.16 -8.61
N VAL A 516 -1.79 -12.58 -9.11
CA VAL A 516 -2.21 -11.24 -8.73
C VAL A 516 -2.50 -11.19 -7.23
N ILE A 517 -1.77 -10.34 -6.51
CA ILE A 517 -1.81 -10.22 -5.05
C ILE A 517 -3.25 -10.15 -4.52
N HIS A 518 -4.11 -9.35 -5.12
CA HIS A 518 -5.48 -9.11 -4.64
C HIS A 518 -6.35 -10.36 -4.70
N LYS A 519 -6.17 -11.19 -5.72
CA LYS A 519 -6.89 -12.47 -5.84
C LYS A 519 -6.49 -13.45 -4.76
N VAL A 520 -5.19 -13.58 -4.51
CA VAL A 520 -4.70 -14.47 -3.47
C VAL A 520 -5.11 -13.98 -2.09
N LEU A 521 -4.99 -12.67 -1.81
CA LEU A 521 -5.46 -12.11 -0.53
C LEU A 521 -6.96 -12.32 -0.33
N ASN A 522 -7.78 -12.23 -1.39
CA ASN A 522 -9.21 -12.53 -1.30
C ASN A 522 -9.49 -13.99 -0.97
N ASP A 523 -8.68 -14.92 -1.48
CA ASP A 523 -8.77 -16.34 -1.13
C ASP A 523 -8.28 -16.59 0.31
N LEU A 524 -7.21 -15.92 0.77
CA LEU A 524 -6.72 -16.02 2.15
C LEU A 524 -7.65 -15.37 3.18
N ALA A 525 -8.53 -14.45 2.76
CA ALA A 525 -9.52 -13.83 3.64
C ALA A 525 -10.67 -14.82 3.92
N VAL A 526 -10.66 -15.44 5.09
CA VAL A 526 -11.61 -16.49 5.50
C VAL A 526 -12.53 -16.07 6.66
N ASP A 527 -12.54 -14.78 6.99
CA ASP A 527 -13.43 -14.17 7.98
C ASP A 527 -13.99 -12.83 7.45
N ASP A 528 -15.31 -12.68 7.44
CA ASP A 528 -16.00 -11.44 7.06
C ASP A 528 -15.80 -10.29 8.07
N TRP A 529 -15.16 -10.56 9.20
CA TRP A 529 -14.78 -9.59 10.23
C TRP A 529 -13.28 -9.25 10.21
N ALA A 530 -12.52 -9.74 9.22
CA ALA A 530 -11.08 -9.56 9.17
C ALA A 530 -10.69 -8.11 8.83
N VAL A 531 -9.54 -7.68 9.36
CA VAL A 531 -8.80 -6.49 8.94
C VAL A 531 -7.62 -6.93 8.11
N ILE A 532 -7.51 -6.41 6.88
CA ILE A 532 -6.52 -6.80 5.90
C ILE A 532 -5.71 -5.57 5.48
N ILE A 533 -4.39 -5.69 5.47
CA ILE A 533 -3.48 -4.63 5.02
C ILE A 533 -2.68 -5.14 3.81
N GLY A 534 -2.64 -4.38 2.74
CA GLY A 534 -1.88 -4.76 1.55
C GLY A 534 -1.11 -3.65 0.90
N GLY A 535 0.08 -3.98 0.41
CA GLY A 535 1.03 -3.05 -0.21
C GLY A 535 0.67 -2.60 -1.63
N ASP A 536 -0.62 -2.52 -1.94
CA ASP A 536 -1.14 -1.96 -3.19
C ASP A 536 -2.46 -1.21 -2.95
N SER A 537 -2.72 -0.17 -3.74
CA SER A 537 -3.92 0.67 -3.63
C SER A 537 -5.22 -0.10 -3.88
N HIS A 538 -5.17 -1.18 -4.67
CA HIS A 538 -6.33 -2.04 -4.96
C HIS A 538 -6.48 -3.19 -3.96
N THR A 539 -5.88 -3.12 -2.79
CA THR A 539 -6.16 -4.05 -1.70
C THR A 539 -7.57 -3.83 -1.19
N ARG A 540 -8.50 -4.53 -1.82
CA ARG A 540 -9.94 -4.53 -1.56
C ARG A 540 -10.46 -5.95 -1.65
N MET A 541 -11.19 -6.41 -0.65
CA MET A 541 -11.62 -7.80 -0.56
C MET A 541 -13.13 -7.89 -0.47
N SER A 542 -13.67 -9.03 -0.89
CA SER A 542 -15.11 -9.32 -0.73
C SER A 542 -15.47 -9.78 0.68
N LYS A 543 -14.49 -10.06 1.53
CA LYS A 543 -14.65 -10.48 2.94
C LYS A 543 -13.78 -9.60 3.84
N GLY A 544 -14.36 -9.13 4.94
CA GLY A 544 -13.70 -8.21 5.87
C GLY A 544 -13.53 -6.80 5.30
N VAL A 545 -12.66 -6.01 5.92
CA VAL A 545 -12.26 -4.69 5.46
C VAL A 545 -10.79 -4.69 5.08
N ALA A 546 -10.47 -4.23 3.87
CA ALA A 546 -9.12 -4.24 3.35
C ALA A 546 -8.65 -2.84 2.97
N PHE A 547 -7.44 -2.49 3.40
CA PHE A 547 -6.83 -1.20 3.15
C PHE A 547 -5.55 -1.35 2.32
N GLY A 548 -5.49 -0.59 1.23
CA GLY A 548 -4.23 -0.35 0.55
C GLY A 548 -3.30 0.50 1.41
N ALA A 549 -2.06 0.08 1.56
CA ALA A 549 -1.09 0.68 2.44
C ALA A 549 0.29 0.80 1.78
N ASP A 550 1.13 1.63 2.37
CA ASP A 550 2.54 1.75 2.02
C ASP A 550 3.38 0.61 2.63
N SER A 551 4.64 0.47 2.19
CA SER A 551 5.55 -0.56 2.67
C SER A 551 5.83 -0.48 4.18
N GLY A 552 5.81 0.72 4.75
CA GLY A 552 6.03 0.94 6.17
C GLY A 552 4.86 0.43 7.02
N THR A 553 3.63 0.75 6.61
CA THR A 553 2.42 0.22 7.27
C THR A 553 2.33 -1.31 7.13
N VAL A 554 2.68 -1.86 5.95
CA VAL A 554 2.76 -3.31 5.74
C VAL A 554 3.80 -3.94 6.66
N ALA A 555 5.00 -3.37 6.76
CA ALA A 555 6.06 -3.85 7.63
C ALA A 555 5.65 -3.79 9.10
N LEU A 556 5.03 -2.69 9.54
CA LEU A 556 4.53 -2.55 10.91
C LEU A 556 3.48 -3.62 11.23
N ALA A 557 2.54 -3.86 10.32
CA ALA A 557 1.53 -4.91 10.49
C ALA A 557 2.15 -6.31 10.57
N LEU A 558 3.15 -6.61 9.73
CA LEU A 558 3.91 -7.87 9.81
C LEU A 558 4.68 -8.01 11.13
N ALA A 559 5.34 -6.94 11.61
CA ALA A 559 6.17 -6.98 12.80
C ALA A 559 5.35 -7.04 14.10
N THR A 560 4.19 -6.40 14.15
CA THR A 560 3.42 -6.19 15.37
C THR A 560 2.06 -6.88 15.40
N GLY A 561 1.54 -7.29 14.24
CA GLY A 561 0.16 -7.76 14.09
C GLY A 561 -0.88 -6.65 14.21
N GLU A 562 -0.48 -5.38 14.18
CA GLU A 562 -1.36 -4.24 14.40
C GLU A 562 -1.20 -3.16 13.33
N ALA A 563 -2.26 -2.42 13.09
CA ALA A 563 -2.24 -1.16 12.35
C ALA A 563 -2.92 -0.06 13.17
N SER A 564 -2.51 1.18 12.95
CA SER A 564 -3.09 2.36 13.62
C SER A 564 -3.74 3.28 12.61
N MET A 565 -5.02 3.57 12.79
CA MET A 565 -5.75 4.45 11.87
C MET A 565 -7.02 5.03 12.49
N ALA A 566 -7.52 6.12 11.89
CA ALA A 566 -8.85 6.59 12.19
C ALA A 566 -9.88 5.71 11.48
N ILE A 567 -10.97 5.37 12.16
CA ILE A 567 -12.13 4.69 11.56
C ILE A 567 -12.74 5.64 10.53
N PRO A 568 -12.81 5.25 9.25
CA PRO A 568 -13.40 6.13 8.24
C PRO A 568 -14.92 6.20 8.37
N GLU A 569 -15.51 7.31 7.89
CA GLU A 569 -16.95 7.35 7.63
C GLU A 569 -17.35 6.35 6.56
N SER A 570 -18.60 5.89 6.59
CA SER A 570 -19.16 4.96 5.60
C SER A 570 -20.19 5.63 4.70
N VAL A 571 -20.23 5.19 3.45
CA VAL A 571 -21.31 5.44 2.50
C VAL A 571 -21.98 4.10 2.19
N LYS A 572 -23.31 4.05 2.35
CA LYS A 572 -24.09 2.85 2.05
C LYS A 572 -24.50 2.83 0.58
N VAL A 573 -24.18 1.74 -0.10
CA VAL A 573 -24.60 1.50 -1.48
C VAL A 573 -25.55 0.30 -1.52
N THR A 574 -26.70 0.52 -2.14
CA THR A 574 -27.72 -0.50 -2.38
C THR A 574 -28.09 -0.57 -3.85
N PHE A 575 -28.74 -1.62 -4.27
CA PHE A 575 -29.21 -1.80 -5.64
C PHE A 575 -30.72 -1.96 -5.67
N LYS A 576 -31.36 -1.43 -6.72
CA LYS A 576 -32.77 -1.67 -7.03
C LYS A 576 -32.95 -2.00 -8.52
N GLY A 577 -34.07 -2.61 -8.87
CA GLY A 577 -34.35 -3.00 -10.25
C GLY A 577 -33.67 -4.30 -10.65
N LYS A 578 -33.52 -4.55 -11.93
CA LYS A 578 -33.00 -5.79 -12.50
C LYS A 578 -31.95 -5.53 -13.54
N MET A 579 -30.82 -6.23 -13.41
CA MET A 579 -29.75 -6.18 -14.41
C MET A 579 -30.21 -6.80 -15.73
N GLN A 580 -29.89 -6.15 -16.86
CA GLN A 580 -30.26 -6.63 -18.17
C GLN A 580 -29.41 -7.88 -18.53
N PRO A 581 -29.99 -8.89 -19.23
CA PRO A 581 -29.29 -10.16 -19.50
C PRO A 581 -28.02 -10.05 -20.32
N HIS A 582 -27.88 -8.98 -21.10
CA HIS A 582 -26.70 -8.71 -21.94
C HIS A 582 -25.65 -7.81 -21.27
N MET A 583 -25.82 -7.49 -19.98
CA MET A 583 -24.89 -6.65 -19.23
C MET A 583 -23.90 -7.51 -18.46
N ASP A 584 -22.65 -7.08 -18.47
CA ASP A 584 -21.61 -7.60 -17.58
C ASP A 584 -21.66 -6.83 -16.25
N PHE A 585 -21.35 -7.49 -15.14
CA PHE A 585 -21.40 -6.83 -13.83
C PHE A 585 -20.40 -5.67 -13.71
N ARG A 586 -19.31 -5.70 -14.46
CA ARG A 586 -18.36 -4.58 -14.53
C ARG A 586 -19.02 -3.30 -15.08
N ASP A 587 -19.96 -3.42 -16.01
CA ASP A 587 -20.70 -2.26 -16.52
C ASP A 587 -21.56 -1.62 -15.42
N VAL A 588 -22.14 -2.46 -14.51
CA VAL A 588 -22.85 -1.98 -13.32
C VAL A 588 -21.90 -1.23 -12.39
N VAL A 589 -20.69 -1.74 -12.19
CA VAL A 589 -19.69 -1.09 -11.33
C VAL A 589 -19.28 0.29 -11.89
N HIS A 590 -19.04 0.40 -13.18
CA HIS A 590 -18.75 1.68 -13.84
C HIS A 590 -19.95 2.63 -13.78
N ALA A 591 -21.16 2.13 -14.04
CA ALA A 591 -22.38 2.91 -13.94
C ALA A 591 -22.65 3.44 -12.52
N THR A 592 -22.31 2.66 -11.48
CA THR A 592 -22.41 3.09 -10.07
C THR A 592 -21.67 4.39 -9.84
N GLN A 593 -20.42 4.50 -10.30
CA GLN A 593 -19.62 5.71 -10.16
C GLN A 593 -20.23 6.88 -10.92
N SER A 594 -20.69 6.66 -12.15
CA SER A 594 -21.33 7.69 -12.98
C SER A 594 -22.66 8.15 -12.39
N GLN A 595 -23.52 7.24 -11.94
CA GLN A 595 -24.81 7.59 -11.30
C GLN A 595 -24.59 8.37 -10.00
N MET A 596 -23.62 7.93 -9.16
CA MET A 596 -23.29 8.63 -7.91
C MET A 596 -22.86 10.07 -8.17
N LEU A 597 -21.93 10.30 -9.10
CA LEU A 597 -21.46 11.65 -9.41
C LEU A 597 -22.60 12.54 -9.99
N LYS A 598 -23.53 11.95 -10.73
CA LYS A 598 -24.73 12.68 -11.22
C LYS A 598 -25.70 13.01 -10.09
N GLU A 599 -25.93 12.10 -9.12
CA GLU A 599 -26.87 12.29 -8.02
C GLU A 599 -26.37 13.36 -7.03
N PHE A 600 -25.07 13.44 -6.82
CA PHE A 600 -24.44 14.38 -5.87
C PHE A 600 -23.80 15.59 -6.58
N ASP A 601 -24.32 16.02 -7.72
CA ASP A 601 -23.89 17.23 -8.45
C ASP A 601 -22.37 17.31 -8.71
N GLY A 602 -21.74 16.17 -8.97
CA GLY A 602 -20.29 16.05 -9.21
C GLY A 602 -19.45 15.84 -7.95
N GLU A 603 -20.06 15.90 -6.75
CA GLU A 603 -19.35 15.57 -5.52
C GLU A 603 -19.10 14.05 -5.42
N ASN A 604 -17.84 13.67 -5.23
CA ASN A 604 -17.49 12.27 -4.98
C ASN A 604 -17.67 11.94 -3.49
N VAL A 605 -18.86 11.48 -3.11
CA VAL A 605 -19.17 11.11 -1.72
C VAL A 605 -18.38 9.89 -1.22
N PHE A 606 -17.76 9.11 -2.11
CA PHE A 606 -16.93 7.96 -1.75
C PHE A 606 -15.52 8.35 -1.33
N GLN A 607 -15.05 9.54 -1.71
CA GLN A 607 -13.66 9.95 -1.50
C GLN A 607 -13.26 9.89 -0.03
N GLY A 608 -12.23 9.08 0.28
CA GLY A 608 -11.67 8.94 1.63
C GLY A 608 -12.53 8.16 2.62
N ARG A 609 -13.68 7.62 2.20
CA ARG A 609 -14.66 6.89 3.02
C ARG A 609 -14.64 5.39 2.70
N VAL A 610 -15.33 4.62 3.51
CA VAL A 610 -15.59 3.20 3.25
C VAL A 610 -16.90 3.08 2.48
N ILE A 611 -16.91 2.32 1.40
CA ILE A 611 -18.15 1.94 0.71
C ILE A 611 -18.67 0.64 1.34
N GLU A 612 -19.80 0.69 2.02
CA GLU A 612 -20.54 -0.48 2.49
C GLU A 612 -21.56 -0.87 1.43
N VAL A 613 -21.23 -1.88 0.64
CA VAL A 613 -22.07 -2.32 -0.46
C VAL A 613 -22.94 -3.50 -0.05
N HIS A 614 -24.25 -3.33 -0.18
CA HIS A 614 -25.27 -4.36 0.09
C HIS A 614 -25.61 -5.06 -1.21
N ILE A 615 -24.99 -6.21 -1.45
CA ILE A 615 -24.96 -6.88 -2.76
C ILE A 615 -25.94 -8.03 -2.91
N GLY A 616 -26.72 -8.37 -1.89
CA GLY A 616 -27.63 -9.53 -2.00
C GLY A 616 -26.91 -10.83 -2.36
N THR A 617 -27.47 -11.59 -3.27
CA THR A 617 -26.92 -12.84 -3.80
C THR A 617 -26.02 -12.56 -5.00
N LEU A 618 -24.83 -12.01 -4.78
CA LEU A 618 -23.79 -11.95 -5.80
C LEU A 618 -22.91 -13.18 -5.73
N ALA A 619 -22.49 -13.69 -6.90
CA ALA A 619 -21.35 -14.60 -6.94
C ALA A 619 -20.12 -13.91 -6.30
N SER A 620 -19.33 -14.67 -5.56
CA SER A 620 -18.13 -14.19 -4.85
C SER A 620 -17.20 -13.33 -5.73
N ASP A 621 -17.07 -13.73 -6.99
CA ASP A 621 -16.23 -13.04 -7.97
C ASP A 621 -16.79 -11.65 -8.34
N GLN A 622 -18.11 -11.50 -8.46
CA GLN A 622 -18.76 -10.22 -8.74
C GLN A 622 -18.66 -9.26 -7.53
N ALA A 623 -18.82 -9.79 -6.33
CA ALA A 623 -18.58 -9.03 -5.10
C ALA A 623 -17.17 -8.44 -5.07
N PHE A 624 -16.17 -9.25 -5.43
CA PHE A 624 -14.79 -8.78 -5.53
C PHE A 624 -14.60 -7.74 -6.64
N THR A 625 -15.22 -7.93 -7.81
CA THR A 625 -15.18 -6.94 -8.91
C THR A 625 -15.64 -5.56 -8.45
N PHE A 626 -16.73 -5.49 -7.67
CA PHE A 626 -17.20 -4.22 -7.11
C PHE A 626 -16.20 -3.64 -6.12
N THR A 627 -15.79 -4.43 -5.13
CA THR A 627 -14.90 -3.93 -4.07
C THR A 627 -13.55 -3.47 -4.61
N ASP A 628 -12.98 -4.17 -5.57
CA ASP A 628 -11.69 -3.81 -6.18
C ASP A 628 -11.74 -2.44 -6.90
N TRP A 629 -12.82 -2.16 -7.64
CA TRP A 629 -12.99 -0.88 -8.33
C TRP A 629 -13.14 0.31 -7.38
N THR A 630 -13.52 0.11 -6.12
CA THR A 630 -13.68 1.21 -5.15
C THR A 630 -12.40 2.01 -4.93
N ALA A 631 -11.24 1.46 -5.27
CA ALA A 631 -9.97 2.19 -5.29
C ALA A 631 -9.98 3.33 -6.32
N GLU A 632 -10.54 3.09 -7.52
CA GLU A 632 -10.68 4.11 -8.57
C GLU A 632 -11.82 5.10 -8.26
N MET A 633 -12.78 4.71 -7.42
CA MET A 633 -13.77 5.62 -6.85
C MET A 633 -13.18 6.54 -5.76
N LYS A 634 -11.87 6.47 -5.51
CA LYS A 634 -11.13 7.18 -4.45
C LYS A 634 -11.59 6.82 -3.03
N ALA A 635 -12.26 5.69 -2.82
CA ALA A 635 -12.62 5.21 -1.49
C ALA A 635 -11.39 4.73 -0.72
N LYS A 636 -11.41 4.89 0.61
CA LYS A 636 -10.34 4.40 1.50
C LYS A 636 -10.36 2.88 1.64
N ALA A 637 -11.55 2.30 1.70
CA ALA A 637 -11.78 0.86 1.75
C ALA A 637 -13.20 0.53 1.26
N SER A 638 -13.54 -0.76 1.26
CA SER A 638 -14.90 -1.24 1.05
C SER A 638 -15.21 -2.40 1.98
N VAL A 639 -16.47 -2.57 2.32
CA VAL A 639 -17.03 -3.72 3.04
C VAL A 639 -18.22 -4.25 2.25
N CYS A 640 -18.22 -5.56 2.03
CA CYS A 640 -19.29 -6.23 1.31
C CYS A 640 -20.26 -6.86 2.31
N ILE A 641 -21.53 -6.51 2.22
CA ILE A 641 -22.59 -7.07 3.04
C ILE A 641 -23.28 -8.15 2.21
N SER A 642 -23.03 -9.41 2.56
CA SER A 642 -23.52 -10.60 1.87
C SER A 642 -24.50 -11.37 2.76
N ASP A 643 -25.34 -12.18 2.15
CA ASP A 643 -26.11 -13.20 2.89
C ASP A 643 -25.27 -14.42 3.26
N SER A 644 -25.85 -15.34 4.03
CA SER A 644 -25.16 -16.55 4.48
C SER A 644 -24.77 -17.45 3.31
N GLU A 645 -25.60 -17.59 2.30
CA GLU A 645 -25.39 -18.48 1.16
C GLU A 645 -24.19 -18.02 0.31
N THR A 646 -24.18 -16.75 -0.06
CA THR A 646 -23.08 -16.12 -0.79
C THR A 646 -21.76 -16.18 -0.02
N LEU A 647 -21.80 -15.92 1.29
CA LEU A 647 -20.60 -15.97 2.13
C LEU A 647 -20.05 -17.40 2.24
N ILE A 648 -20.94 -18.41 2.43
CA ILE A 648 -20.55 -19.83 2.46
C ILE A 648 -19.91 -20.23 1.12
N GLU A 649 -20.52 -19.89 -0.03
CA GLU A 649 -19.94 -20.14 -1.35
C GLU A 649 -18.54 -19.55 -1.47
N SER A 650 -18.38 -18.28 -1.07
CA SER A 650 -17.08 -17.59 -1.08
C SER A 650 -16.02 -18.28 -0.21
N LEU A 651 -16.42 -18.75 0.97
CA LEU A 651 -15.52 -19.44 1.89
C LEU A 651 -15.15 -20.85 1.39
N LEU A 652 -16.07 -21.56 0.74
CA LEU A 652 -15.79 -22.85 0.11
C LEU A 652 -14.76 -22.71 -1.02
N ILE A 653 -14.95 -21.74 -1.90
CA ILE A 653 -14.00 -21.45 -2.99
C ILE A 653 -12.61 -21.10 -2.41
N ALA A 654 -12.57 -20.22 -1.41
CA ALA A 654 -11.33 -19.82 -0.74
C ALA A 654 -10.62 -21.02 -0.10
N ARG A 655 -11.34 -21.84 0.67
CA ARG A 655 -10.82 -23.06 1.31
C ARG A 655 -10.21 -24.02 0.28
N ASP A 656 -10.91 -24.26 -0.82
CA ASP A 656 -10.46 -25.22 -1.82
C ASP A 656 -9.21 -24.71 -2.56
N ARG A 657 -9.13 -23.41 -2.84
CA ARG A 657 -7.91 -22.77 -3.40
C ARG A 657 -6.74 -22.78 -2.42
N ILE A 658 -6.98 -22.54 -1.13
CA ILE A 658 -5.94 -22.66 -0.09
C ILE A 658 -5.46 -24.12 -0.02
N GLN A 659 -6.34 -25.09 -0.13
CA GLN A 659 -5.94 -26.51 -0.18
C GLN A 659 -5.01 -26.81 -1.37
N VAL A 660 -5.28 -26.22 -2.54
CA VAL A 660 -4.37 -26.32 -3.71
C VAL A 660 -3.00 -25.71 -3.40
N MET A 661 -2.95 -24.59 -2.65
CA MET A 661 -1.68 -23.99 -2.21
C MET A 661 -0.92 -24.95 -1.26
N ILE A 662 -1.60 -25.62 -0.33
CA ILE A 662 -1.00 -26.61 0.57
C ILE A 662 -0.39 -27.77 -0.24
N ASP A 663 -1.11 -28.25 -1.25
CA ASP A 663 -0.69 -29.42 -2.05
C ASP A 663 0.48 -29.10 -2.99
N LYS A 664 0.54 -27.88 -3.50
CA LYS A 664 1.52 -27.43 -4.51
C LYS A 664 2.59 -26.48 -3.95
N GLY A 665 2.45 -26.01 -2.71
CA GLY A 665 3.32 -25.03 -2.08
C GLY A 665 4.52 -25.62 -1.36
N MET A 666 5.23 -24.75 -0.63
CA MET A 666 6.38 -25.10 0.18
C MET A 666 5.97 -25.67 1.53
N ASP A 667 6.77 -26.58 2.10
CA ASP A 667 6.43 -27.26 3.36
C ASP A 667 6.32 -26.30 4.56
N ASN A 668 7.08 -25.19 4.57
CA ASN A 668 7.05 -24.19 5.62
C ASN A 668 5.75 -23.37 5.65
N GLU A 669 5.00 -23.32 4.54
CA GLU A 669 3.73 -22.60 4.45
C GLU A 669 2.52 -23.42 4.93
N LYS A 670 2.64 -24.74 4.92
CA LYS A 670 1.53 -25.67 5.14
C LYS A 670 0.80 -25.47 6.45
N ALA A 671 1.53 -25.20 7.54
CA ALA A 671 0.93 -25.04 8.85
C ALA A 671 0.02 -23.80 8.93
N VAL A 672 0.48 -22.69 8.37
CA VAL A 672 -0.29 -21.43 8.34
C VAL A 672 -1.50 -21.56 7.41
N LEU A 673 -1.31 -22.13 6.22
CA LEU A 673 -2.40 -22.37 5.26
C LEU A 673 -3.45 -23.34 5.83
N GLN A 674 -3.03 -24.40 6.56
CA GLN A 674 -3.95 -25.29 7.24
C GLN A 674 -4.77 -24.57 8.32
N GLY A 675 -4.15 -23.65 9.06
CA GLY A 675 -4.86 -22.79 10.01
C GLY A 675 -5.97 -21.97 9.36
N LEU A 676 -5.73 -21.44 8.16
CA LEU A 676 -6.75 -20.70 7.38
C LEU A 676 -7.88 -21.64 6.89
N VAL A 677 -7.55 -22.86 6.46
CA VAL A 677 -8.57 -23.89 6.11
C VAL A 677 -9.46 -24.20 7.31
N ASP A 678 -8.85 -24.38 8.48
CA ASP A 678 -9.59 -24.67 9.72
C ASP A 678 -10.49 -23.49 10.12
N GLN A 679 -10.02 -22.25 9.97
CA GLN A 679 -10.83 -21.05 10.20
C GLN A 679 -11.99 -20.95 9.22
N ALA A 680 -11.76 -21.22 7.91
CA ALA A 680 -12.82 -21.25 6.91
C ALA A 680 -13.90 -22.28 7.26
N ASN A 681 -13.50 -23.51 7.58
CA ASN A 681 -14.43 -24.56 7.99
C ASN A 681 -15.23 -24.20 9.25
N LYS A 682 -14.58 -23.58 10.23
CA LYS A 682 -15.25 -23.08 11.43
C LYS A 682 -16.28 -22.03 11.10
N ARG A 683 -15.91 -21.04 10.26
CA ARG A 683 -16.82 -19.97 9.87
C ARG A 683 -18.02 -20.49 9.06
N ILE A 684 -17.81 -21.41 8.15
CA ILE A 684 -18.88 -22.10 7.41
C ILE A 684 -19.85 -22.78 8.39
N GLY A 685 -19.33 -23.55 9.36
CA GLY A 685 -20.17 -24.21 10.37
C GLY A 685 -20.96 -23.22 11.25
N GLU A 686 -20.39 -22.08 11.61
CA GLU A 686 -21.06 -21.00 12.33
C GLU A 686 -22.21 -20.39 11.52
N LEU A 687 -22.04 -20.22 10.21
CA LEU A 687 -23.07 -19.71 9.29
C LEU A 687 -24.18 -20.74 9.05
N GLU A 688 -23.82 -22.00 8.81
CA GLU A 688 -24.80 -23.10 8.61
C GLU A 688 -25.65 -23.37 9.85
N SER A 689 -25.06 -23.27 11.06
CA SER A 689 -25.80 -23.44 12.31
C SER A 689 -26.64 -22.20 12.68
N GLY A 690 -26.33 -21.04 12.12
CA GLY A 690 -26.91 -19.76 12.51
C GLY A 690 -26.35 -19.20 13.83
N ASP A 691 -25.30 -19.81 14.40
CA ASP A 691 -24.70 -19.35 15.67
C ASP A 691 -24.07 -17.96 15.55
N LYS A 692 -23.49 -17.66 14.38
CA LYS A 692 -22.97 -16.34 14.07
C LYS A 692 -23.37 -15.96 12.64
N PRO A 693 -24.35 -15.07 12.49
CA PRO A 693 -24.80 -14.59 11.17
C PRO A 693 -23.67 -13.82 10.45
N PRO A 694 -23.81 -13.55 9.15
CA PRO A 694 -22.91 -12.66 8.42
C PRO A 694 -22.81 -11.28 9.06
N LEU A 695 -21.69 -10.58 8.79
CA LEU A 695 -21.54 -9.20 9.19
C LEU A 695 -22.67 -8.34 8.60
N THR A 696 -23.40 -7.64 9.48
CA THR A 696 -24.44 -6.69 9.09
C THR A 696 -24.31 -5.42 9.94
N PRO A 697 -24.56 -4.21 9.38
CA PRO A 697 -24.66 -3.00 10.18
C PRO A 697 -25.89 -3.04 11.10
N ASP A 698 -25.94 -2.16 12.10
CA ASP A 698 -27.13 -1.96 12.91
C ASP A 698 -28.20 -1.21 12.09
N ALA A 699 -29.48 -1.45 12.41
CA ALA A 699 -30.60 -0.89 11.65
C ALA A 699 -30.67 0.65 11.70
N ASP A 700 -30.11 1.24 12.75
CA ASP A 700 -30.03 2.69 13.00
C ASP A 700 -28.63 3.25 12.81
N ALA A 701 -27.73 2.48 12.14
CA ALA A 701 -26.40 2.96 11.76
C ALA A 701 -26.50 4.22 10.90
N LYS A 702 -25.63 5.20 11.15
CA LYS A 702 -25.59 6.42 10.36
C LYS A 702 -24.45 6.37 9.35
N TYR A 703 -24.80 6.77 8.14
CA TYR A 703 -23.90 6.88 7.02
C TYR A 703 -23.66 8.35 6.66
N TYR A 704 -22.49 8.67 6.10
CA TYR A 704 -22.24 9.99 5.52
C TYR A 704 -23.23 10.28 4.38
N ALA A 705 -23.46 9.28 3.52
CA ALA A 705 -24.48 9.30 2.47
C ALA A 705 -25.01 7.89 2.24
N GLU A 706 -26.23 7.81 1.72
CA GLU A 706 -26.83 6.58 1.21
C GLU A 706 -27.10 6.74 -0.28
N PHE A 707 -26.71 5.77 -1.08
CA PHE A 707 -26.82 5.80 -2.54
C PHE A 707 -27.45 4.51 -3.06
N THR A 708 -28.38 4.62 -3.98
CA THR A 708 -29.06 3.47 -4.57
C THR A 708 -28.83 3.43 -6.07
N VAL A 709 -28.11 2.41 -6.53
CA VAL A 709 -27.87 2.14 -7.95
C VAL A 709 -29.16 1.61 -8.58
N ASP A 710 -29.62 2.27 -9.63
CA ASP A 710 -30.79 1.88 -10.40
C ASP A 710 -30.39 1.02 -11.60
N LEU A 711 -30.51 -0.32 -11.45
CA LEU A 711 -30.13 -1.29 -12.47
C LEU A 711 -30.99 -1.22 -13.73
N ASP A 712 -32.25 -0.80 -13.61
CA ASP A 712 -33.15 -0.67 -14.77
C ASP A 712 -32.71 0.46 -15.72
N GLN A 713 -31.86 1.37 -15.24
CA GLN A 713 -31.29 2.46 -16.05
C GLN A 713 -29.94 2.11 -16.70
N ILE A 714 -29.44 0.90 -16.49
CA ILE A 714 -28.18 0.44 -17.08
C ILE A 714 -28.54 -0.55 -18.20
N ASP A 715 -28.69 -0.06 -19.42
CA ASP A 715 -29.19 -0.83 -20.56
C ASP A 715 -28.16 -1.04 -21.68
N GLU A 716 -26.96 -0.44 -21.53
CA GLU A 716 -25.82 -0.66 -22.43
C GLU A 716 -24.47 -0.64 -21.67
N PRO A 717 -23.42 -1.29 -22.24
CA PRO A 717 -22.11 -1.32 -21.63
C PRO A 717 -21.49 0.05 -21.42
N MET A 718 -20.65 0.15 -20.37
CA MET A 718 -20.00 1.38 -19.97
C MET A 718 -18.50 1.34 -20.25
N ILE A 719 -17.96 2.40 -20.81
CA ILE A 719 -16.53 2.60 -21.04
C ILE A 719 -16.04 3.73 -20.15
N ALA A 720 -15.02 3.45 -19.33
CA ALA A 720 -14.31 4.47 -18.57
C ALA A 720 -13.13 5.00 -19.41
N ASP A 721 -13.16 6.29 -19.73
CA ASP A 721 -12.21 6.97 -20.63
C ASP A 721 -11.70 8.25 -19.98
N PRO A 722 -10.55 8.22 -19.25
CA PRO A 722 -9.99 9.41 -18.63
C PRO A 722 -9.50 10.44 -19.66
N ASP A 723 -9.41 10.04 -20.91
CA ASP A 723 -8.89 10.84 -22.03
C ASP A 723 -9.98 11.49 -22.89
N VAL A 724 -11.25 11.27 -22.55
CA VAL A 724 -12.39 11.85 -23.29
C VAL A 724 -12.36 13.39 -23.34
N HIS A 725 -11.73 14.02 -22.36
CA HIS A 725 -11.51 15.46 -22.25
C HIS A 725 -10.02 15.82 -22.37
N ASN A 726 -9.34 15.30 -23.40
CA ASN A 726 -7.90 15.54 -23.59
C ASN A 726 -7.51 17.03 -23.63
N ASP A 727 -8.40 17.89 -24.08
CA ASP A 727 -8.17 19.34 -24.19
C ASP A 727 -8.26 20.07 -22.85
N ASP A 728 -8.83 19.44 -21.82
CA ASP A 728 -9.00 20.02 -20.49
C ASP A 728 -8.65 19.01 -19.36
N PRO A 729 -7.40 19.02 -18.88
CA PRO A 729 -6.98 18.13 -17.81
C PRO A 729 -7.77 18.25 -16.50
N SER A 730 -8.45 19.38 -16.26
CA SER A 730 -9.26 19.59 -15.06
C SER A 730 -10.55 18.78 -15.06
N LYS A 731 -11.03 18.36 -16.23
CA LYS A 731 -12.23 17.54 -16.41
C LYS A 731 -11.97 16.03 -16.39
N ARG A 732 -10.72 15.61 -16.19
CA ARG A 732 -10.41 14.19 -16.02
C ARG A 732 -11.00 13.66 -14.73
N TYR A 733 -11.47 12.41 -14.75
CA TYR A 733 -12.06 11.71 -13.60
C TYR A 733 -13.39 12.29 -13.09
N THR A 734 -14.10 13.07 -13.89
CA THR A 734 -15.47 13.52 -13.65
C THR A 734 -16.48 12.43 -14.06
N HIS A 735 -17.77 12.63 -13.77
CA HIS A 735 -18.83 11.74 -14.25
C HIS A 735 -18.84 11.57 -15.79
N ASP A 736 -18.32 12.56 -16.51
CA ASP A 736 -18.21 12.56 -17.96
C ASP A 736 -17.12 11.62 -18.50
N THR A 737 -16.25 11.08 -17.68
CA THR A 737 -15.22 10.10 -18.08
C THR A 737 -15.75 8.67 -18.16
N ILE A 738 -16.97 8.41 -17.70
CA ILE A 738 -17.62 7.10 -17.82
C ILE A 738 -18.81 7.26 -18.77
N ARG A 739 -18.69 6.70 -19.95
CA ARG A 739 -19.62 6.85 -21.07
C ARG A 739 -20.27 5.54 -21.44
N GLU A 740 -21.50 5.64 -21.91
CA GLU A 740 -22.20 4.53 -22.55
C GLU A 740 -21.51 4.12 -23.86
N LEU A 741 -21.58 2.87 -24.23
CA LEU A 741 -20.96 2.34 -25.46
C LEU A 741 -21.45 3.07 -26.71
N SER A 742 -22.72 3.45 -26.75
CA SER A 742 -23.34 4.21 -27.86
C SER A 742 -22.68 5.56 -28.12
N PHE A 743 -22.06 6.18 -27.11
CA PHE A 743 -21.32 7.44 -27.26
C PHE A 743 -20.21 7.33 -28.30
N TYR A 744 -19.57 6.17 -28.40
CA TYR A 744 -18.48 5.93 -29.36
C TYR A 744 -18.99 5.53 -30.76
N GLY A 745 -20.27 5.22 -30.91
CA GLY A 745 -20.92 4.93 -32.17
C GLY A 745 -20.29 3.83 -33.02
N GLY A 746 -19.46 2.98 -32.44
CA GLY A 746 -18.68 1.99 -33.15
C GLY A 746 -17.52 2.58 -33.97
N GLU A 747 -17.06 3.78 -33.70
CA GLU A 747 -16.05 4.50 -34.52
C GLU A 747 -14.70 4.66 -33.82
N LYS A 748 -14.63 4.53 -32.47
CA LYS A 748 -13.37 4.70 -31.72
C LYS A 748 -12.40 3.58 -32.06
N LYS A 749 -11.30 3.94 -32.74
CA LYS A 749 -10.22 3.02 -33.09
C LYS A 749 -9.59 2.45 -31.82
N VAL A 750 -9.26 1.18 -31.84
CA VAL A 750 -8.48 0.48 -30.79
C VAL A 750 -7.27 -0.15 -31.45
N ASP A 751 -6.10 -0.06 -30.82
CA ASP A 751 -4.85 -0.60 -31.34
C ASP A 751 -4.39 -1.86 -30.58
N LEU A 752 -4.79 -2.01 -29.31
CA LEU A 752 -4.48 -3.17 -28.47
C LEU A 752 -5.63 -3.45 -27.51
N ALA A 753 -6.04 -4.71 -27.42
CA ALA A 753 -7.03 -5.20 -26.48
C ALA A 753 -6.38 -6.05 -25.39
N PHE A 754 -6.77 -5.85 -24.12
CA PHE A 754 -6.22 -6.58 -22.99
C PHE A 754 -7.31 -7.08 -22.05
N VAL A 755 -7.32 -8.40 -21.78
CA VAL A 755 -8.16 -9.04 -20.77
C VAL A 755 -7.25 -9.57 -19.66
N GLY A 756 -7.31 -8.97 -18.48
CA GLY A 756 -6.45 -9.32 -17.35
C GLY A 756 -6.63 -8.36 -16.19
N SER A 757 -5.81 -8.48 -15.18
CA SER A 757 -5.82 -7.71 -13.94
C SER A 757 -6.64 -8.34 -12.79
N CYS A 758 -6.74 -7.61 -11.67
CA CYS A 758 -7.42 -8.09 -10.46
C CYS A 758 -8.94 -8.25 -10.62
N MET A 759 -9.60 -7.45 -11.45
CA MET A 759 -11.06 -7.56 -11.69
C MET A 759 -11.47 -8.72 -12.61
N VAL A 760 -10.51 -9.43 -13.19
CA VAL A 760 -10.79 -10.56 -14.06
C VAL A 760 -10.88 -11.87 -13.27
N HIS A 761 -11.81 -12.74 -13.62
CA HIS A 761 -12.11 -13.98 -12.92
C HIS A 761 -12.14 -15.17 -13.89
N LYS A 762 -12.37 -16.37 -13.36
CA LYS A 762 -12.58 -17.56 -14.19
C LYS A 762 -13.71 -17.36 -15.20
N GLN A 763 -14.80 -16.76 -14.75
CA GLN A 763 -15.96 -16.49 -15.60
C GLN A 763 -15.62 -15.61 -16.81
N ASP A 764 -14.75 -14.61 -16.66
CA ASP A 764 -14.31 -13.78 -17.79
C ASP A 764 -13.63 -14.61 -18.86
N MET A 765 -12.77 -15.56 -18.45
CA MET A 765 -12.10 -16.48 -19.38
C MET A 765 -13.12 -17.37 -20.11
N GLN A 766 -14.15 -17.83 -19.41
CA GLN A 766 -15.24 -18.61 -19.98
C GLN A 766 -16.09 -17.79 -20.94
N ILE A 767 -16.35 -16.52 -20.63
CA ILE A 767 -17.03 -15.57 -21.52
C ILE A 767 -16.22 -15.39 -22.80
N VAL A 768 -14.91 -15.15 -22.70
CA VAL A 768 -14.03 -15.06 -23.87
C VAL A 768 -14.16 -16.29 -24.77
N ALA A 769 -14.03 -17.49 -24.18
CA ALA A 769 -14.10 -18.75 -24.90
C ALA A 769 -15.44 -18.91 -25.64
N LYS A 770 -16.56 -18.63 -24.97
CA LYS A 770 -17.91 -18.69 -25.56
C LYS A 770 -18.12 -17.65 -26.67
N MET A 771 -17.65 -16.42 -26.48
CA MET A 771 -17.74 -15.37 -27.50
C MET A 771 -16.97 -15.75 -28.76
N LEU A 772 -15.73 -16.24 -28.60
CA LEU A 772 -14.93 -16.68 -29.77
C LEU A 772 -15.59 -17.84 -30.50
N HIS A 773 -16.22 -18.75 -29.76
CA HIS A 773 -16.99 -19.84 -30.33
C HIS A 773 -18.20 -19.34 -31.12
N ASN A 774 -19.00 -18.41 -30.56
CA ASN A 774 -20.14 -17.82 -31.25
C ASN A 774 -19.71 -17.07 -32.53
N LEU A 775 -18.61 -16.34 -32.46
CA LEU A 775 -18.06 -15.60 -33.63
C LEU A 775 -17.57 -16.58 -34.72
N GLU A 776 -16.97 -17.70 -34.34
CA GLU A 776 -16.57 -18.76 -35.28
C GLU A 776 -17.81 -19.40 -35.95
N GLU A 777 -18.86 -19.73 -35.18
CA GLU A 777 -20.11 -20.28 -35.75
C GLU A 777 -20.79 -19.32 -36.70
N ALA A 778 -20.79 -18.01 -36.40
CA ALA A 778 -21.40 -16.99 -37.22
C ALA A 778 -20.60 -16.69 -38.51
N ASN A 779 -19.27 -16.69 -38.45
CA ASN A 779 -18.40 -16.22 -39.54
C ASN A 779 -17.52 -17.31 -40.15
N GLY A 780 -17.51 -18.51 -39.59
CA GLY A 780 -16.68 -19.67 -40.04
C GLY A 780 -15.22 -19.59 -39.60
N GLU A 781 -14.72 -18.44 -39.18
CA GLU A 781 -13.36 -18.20 -38.73
C GLU A 781 -13.33 -16.96 -37.82
N VAL A 782 -12.47 -16.96 -36.82
CA VAL A 782 -12.21 -15.78 -35.97
C VAL A 782 -10.92 -15.11 -36.43
N GLU A 783 -11.03 -13.91 -36.98
CA GLU A 783 -9.91 -13.08 -37.40
C GLU A 783 -9.77 -11.88 -36.46
N PHE A 784 -8.59 -11.69 -35.85
CA PHE A 784 -8.30 -10.52 -35.03
C PHE A 784 -7.77 -9.36 -35.89
N LYS A 785 -8.38 -8.19 -35.78
CA LYS A 785 -7.92 -6.98 -36.47
C LYS A 785 -6.83 -6.24 -35.71
N ILE A 786 -6.76 -6.48 -34.38
CA ILE A 786 -5.74 -5.98 -33.48
C ILE A 786 -5.33 -7.10 -32.51
N PRO A 787 -4.18 -6.99 -31.83
CA PRO A 787 -3.78 -7.94 -30.81
C PRO A 787 -4.80 -8.06 -29.67
N LEU A 788 -5.09 -9.29 -29.23
CA LEU A 788 -5.81 -9.57 -27.99
C LEU A 788 -4.86 -10.26 -27.01
N VAL A 789 -4.53 -9.60 -25.93
CA VAL A 789 -3.69 -10.17 -24.87
C VAL A 789 -4.57 -10.58 -23.70
N ILE A 790 -4.48 -11.83 -23.28
CA ILE A 790 -5.21 -12.40 -22.15
C ILE A 790 -4.21 -12.86 -21.10
N ALA A 791 -4.30 -12.31 -19.90
CA ALA A 791 -3.50 -12.71 -18.73
C ALA A 791 -4.44 -13.15 -17.61
N PRO A 792 -4.58 -14.47 -17.34
CA PRO A 792 -5.34 -14.94 -16.19
C PRO A 792 -4.77 -14.36 -14.88
N PRO A 793 -5.59 -14.12 -13.85
CA PRO A 793 -5.09 -13.50 -12.65
C PRO A 793 -4.23 -14.43 -11.77
N THR A 794 -4.53 -15.75 -11.75
CA THR A 794 -3.80 -16.72 -10.93
C THR A 794 -3.64 -18.06 -11.64
N TYR A 795 -2.63 -18.85 -11.23
CA TYR A 795 -2.45 -20.22 -11.69
C TYR A 795 -3.58 -21.14 -11.19
N ASN A 796 -4.19 -20.87 -10.05
CA ASN A 796 -5.35 -21.65 -9.60
C ASN A 796 -6.49 -21.54 -10.60
N ILE A 797 -6.79 -20.35 -11.11
CA ILE A 797 -7.79 -20.15 -12.16
C ILE A 797 -7.40 -20.88 -13.46
N VAL A 798 -6.13 -20.83 -13.85
CA VAL A 798 -5.67 -21.60 -15.04
C VAL A 798 -5.86 -23.10 -14.84
N ASP A 799 -5.55 -23.62 -13.66
CA ASP A 799 -5.72 -25.04 -13.35
C ASP A 799 -7.22 -25.43 -13.36
N GLU A 800 -8.09 -24.62 -12.76
CA GLU A 800 -9.54 -24.81 -12.79
C GLU A 800 -10.07 -24.84 -14.24
N LEU A 801 -9.64 -23.88 -15.08
CA LEU A 801 -10.02 -23.84 -16.50
C LEU A 801 -9.49 -25.07 -17.31
N ARG A 802 -8.31 -25.59 -16.94
CA ARG A 802 -7.74 -26.82 -17.54
C ARG A 802 -8.56 -28.06 -17.17
N ASP A 803 -8.91 -28.15 -15.89
CA ASP A 803 -9.69 -29.30 -15.37
C ASP A 803 -11.12 -29.31 -15.93
N GLU A 804 -11.72 -28.15 -16.14
CA GLU A 804 -13.06 -27.99 -16.74
C GLU A 804 -13.05 -28.05 -18.28
N GLY A 805 -11.89 -27.96 -18.92
CA GLY A 805 -11.72 -28.00 -20.38
C GLY A 805 -11.80 -26.62 -21.07
N ASP A 806 -12.16 -25.55 -20.38
CA ASP A 806 -12.30 -24.20 -20.95
C ASP A 806 -10.96 -23.65 -21.46
N TRP A 807 -9.85 -24.02 -20.81
CA TRP A 807 -8.51 -23.65 -21.26
C TRP A 807 -8.20 -24.14 -22.67
N ASN A 808 -8.64 -25.36 -23.03
CA ASN A 808 -8.42 -25.90 -24.35
C ASN A 808 -9.19 -25.12 -25.42
N MET A 809 -10.37 -24.59 -25.06
CA MET A 809 -11.16 -23.76 -25.95
C MET A 809 -10.45 -22.42 -26.23
N LEU A 810 -9.90 -21.78 -25.20
CA LEU A 810 -9.08 -20.57 -25.36
C LEU A 810 -7.82 -20.85 -26.18
N ALA A 811 -7.11 -21.94 -25.88
CA ALA A 811 -5.89 -22.34 -26.58
C ALA A 811 -6.11 -22.62 -28.06
N LYS A 812 -7.32 -23.07 -28.48
CA LYS A 812 -7.69 -23.26 -29.89
C LYS A 812 -7.53 -21.99 -30.71
N TYR A 813 -7.84 -20.83 -30.14
CA TYR A 813 -7.80 -19.53 -30.84
C TYR A 813 -6.48 -18.78 -30.61
N ALA A 814 -5.61 -19.29 -29.73
CA ALA A 814 -4.37 -18.61 -29.37
C ALA A 814 -3.31 -18.79 -30.49
N GLY A 815 -2.79 -17.68 -31.00
CA GLY A 815 -1.59 -17.68 -31.81
C GLY A 815 -0.30 -17.72 -30.98
N PHE A 816 -0.40 -17.38 -29.69
CA PHE A 816 0.66 -17.52 -28.69
C PHE A 816 0.09 -18.10 -27.39
N LEU A 817 0.80 -19.08 -26.84
CA LEU A 817 0.51 -19.68 -25.54
C LEU A 817 1.78 -19.63 -24.67
N PHE A 818 1.69 -19.18 -23.45
CA PHE A 818 2.81 -19.17 -22.52
C PHE A 818 3.29 -20.60 -22.20
N ASP A 819 4.59 -20.75 -21.97
CA ASP A 819 5.21 -22.02 -21.65
C ASP A 819 5.52 -22.11 -20.15
N ASP A 820 4.89 -23.06 -19.48
CA ASP A 820 5.12 -23.34 -18.05
C ASP A 820 6.57 -23.75 -17.75
N ALA A 821 7.30 -24.32 -18.73
CA ALA A 821 8.69 -24.73 -18.55
C ALA A 821 9.67 -23.55 -18.58
N HIS A 822 9.27 -22.43 -19.18
CA HIS A 822 10.05 -21.20 -19.25
C HIS A 822 9.31 -20.07 -18.52
N PRO A 823 9.44 -19.99 -17.20
CA PRO A 823 8.61 -19.13 -16.36
C PRO A 823 8.79 -17.63 -16.58
N LYS A 824 9.81 -17.22 -17.32
CA LYS A 824 10.07 -15.82 -17.63
C LYS A 824 10.24 -15.64 -19.15
N GLN A 825 9.63 -14.60 -19.67
CA GLN A 825 9.78 -14.19 -21.06
C GLN A 825 10.30 -12.75 -21.17
N VAL A 826 10.87 -12.41 -22.31
CA VAL A 826 11.24 -11.02 -22.60
C VAL A 826 9.96 -10.25 -22.94
N ALA A 827 9.83 -9.03 -22.40
CA ALA A 827 8.71 -8.16 -22.71
C ALA A 827 8.61 -7.92 -24.23
N ARG A 828 7.39 -8.00 -24.76
CA ARG A 828 7.14 -7.70 -26.17
C ARG A 828 7.16 -6.21 -26.40
N THR A 829 7.76 -5.82 -27.48
CA THR A 829 7.77 -4.44 -28.00
C THR A 829 6.88 -4.27 -29.23
N LYS A 830 6.38 -5.38 -29.80
CA LYS A 830 5.48 -5.41 -30.95
C LYS A 830 4.56 -6.61 -30.83
N TYR A 831 3.32 -6.42 -31.26
CA TYR A 831 2.29 -7.45 -31.29
C TYR A 831 1.82 -7.71 -32.73
N GLU A 832 1.54 -8.97 -33.02
CA GLU A 832 0.81 -9.39 -34.22
C GLU A 832 -0.70 -9.42 -33.92
N ASN A 833 -1.54 -9.38 -34.93
CA ASN A 833 -3.00 -9.42 -34.76
C ASN A 833 -3.49 -10.85 -34.48
N ILE A 834 -3.13 -11.37 -33.30
CA ILE A 834 -3.47 -12.71 -32.82
C ILE A 834 -3.91 -12.62 -31.35
N LEU A 835 -4.43 -13.71 -30.84
CA LEU A 835 -4.67 -13.90 -29.42
C LEU A 835 -3.39 -14.40 -28.74
N TYR A 836 -2.97 -13.69 -27.69
CA TYR A 836 -1.90 -14.07 -26.79
C TYR A 836 -2.48 -14.56 -25.47
N LEU A 837 -2.25 -15.84 -25.12
CA LEU A 837 -2.50 -16.36 -23.79
C LEU A 837 -1.23 -16.23 -22.96
N GLU A 838 -1.17 -15.21 -22.14
CA GLU A 838 -0.05 -14.92 -21.28
C GLU A 838 -0.16 -15.66 -19.94
N ARG A 839 0.97 -15.75 -19.22
CA ARG A 839 0.98 -16.28 -17.88
C ARG A 839 0.20 -15.41 -16.91
N PRO A 840 -0.25 -15.99 -15.79
CA PRO A 840 -0.87 -15.23 -14.71
C PRO A 840 -0.02 -14.07 -14.22
N GLY A 841 -0.67 -12.95 -13.91
CA GLY A 841 -0.03 -11.74 -13.38
C GLY A 841 -0.72 -10.45 -13.79
N CYS A 842 -0.19 -9.32 -13.34
CA CYS A 842 -0.73 -8.00 -13.66
C CYS A 842 -0.44 -7.54 -15.10
N ASN A 843 0.64 -8.04 -15.69
CA ASN A 843 0.98 -7.82 -17.10
C ASN A 843 0.83 -6.36 -17.57
N LEU A 844 0.06 -6.13 -18.63
CA LEU A 844 -0.15 -4.82 -19.24
C LEU A 844 -0.81 -3.82 -18.28
N CYS A 845 -1.63 -4.29 -17.33
CA CYS A 845 -2.28 -3.42 -16.35
C CYS A 845 -1.28 -2.54 -15.58
N MET A 846 -0.08 -3.05 -15.31
CA MET A 846 0.97 -2.27 -14.63
C MET A 846 1.85 -1.47 -15.60
N GLY A 847 1.86 -1.79 -16.89
CA GLY A 847 2.76 -1.19 -17.88
C GLY A 847 4.26 -1.45 -17.61
N ASN A 848 4.57 -2.38 -16.71
CA ASN A 848 5.94 -2.71 -16.30
C ASN A 848 6.48 -3.96 -16.98
N GLN A 849 5.63 -4.90 -17.32
CA GLN A 849 6.00 -6.20 -17.87
C GLN A 849 5.85 -6.21 -19.38
N GLU A 850 4.69 -5.79 -19.88
CA GLU A 850 4.42 -5.59 -21.31
C GLU A 850 3.94 -4.18 -21.54
N LYS A 851 4.18 -3.64 -22.72
CA LYS A 851 3.90 -2.24 -23.07
C LYS A 851 3.20 -2.16 -24.41
N ALA A 852 2.23 -1.27 -24.50
CA ALA A 852 1.72 -0.80 -25.78
C ALA A 852 2.74 0.12 -26.49
N VAL A 853 2.53 0.39 -27.76
CA VAL A 853 3.36 1.33 -28.54
C VAL A 853 2.94 2.76 -28.18
N PRO A 854 3.88 3.71 -28.07
CA PRO A 854 3.54 5.13 -27.87
C PRO A 854 2.53 5.65 -28.90
N GLY A 855 1.43 6.23 -28.41
CA GLY A 855 0.32 6.73 -29.20
C GLY A 855 -0.79 5.74 -29.51
N ASP A 856 -0.68 4.47 -29.03
CA ASP A 856 -1.76 3.49 -29.17
C ASP A 856 -2.94 3.83 -28.27
N THR A 857 -4.13 3.46 -28.74
CA THR A 857 -5.34 3.37 -27.92
C THR A 857 -5.51 1.95 -27.41
N VAL A 858 -5.45 1.76 -26.12
CA VAL A 858 -5.60 0.46 -25.45
C VAL A 858 -6.98 0.37 -24.82
N LEU A 859 -7.72 -0.70 -25.15
CA LEU A 859 -8.97 -1.03 -24.48
C LEU A 859 -8.77 -2.27 -23.59
N ALA A 860 -9.03 -2.13 -22.29
CA ALA A 860 -8.63 -3.13 -21.32
C ALA A 860 -9.70 -3.40 -20.26
N THR A 861 -9.61 -4.59 -19.66
CA THR A 861 -10.29 -4.92 -18.39
C THR A 861 -9.45 -4.52 -17.17
N SER A 862 -8.43 -3.68 -17.34
CA SER A 862 -7.59 -3.16 -16.25
C SER A 862 -8.42 -2.44 -15.19
N THR A 863 -7.88 -2.31 -13.99
CA THR A 863 -8.54 -1.59 -12.90
C THR A 863 -8.03 -0.18 -12.71
N ARG A 864 -6.96 0.22 -13.38
CA ARG A 864 -6.34 1.53 -13.18
C ARG A 864 -6.77 2.52 -14.25
N LEU A 865 -7.49 3.56 -13.81
CA LEU A 865 -8.07 4.58 -14.66
C LEU A 865 -7.28 5.89 -14.52
N PHE A 866 -6.27 6.12 -15.36
CA PHE A 866 -5.68 7.44 -15.50
C PHE A 866 -4.96 7.66 -16.86
N HIS A 867 -4.87 8.89 -17.25
CA HIS A 867 -4.24 9.37 -18.47
C HIS A 867 -2.79 8.88 -18.63
N GLY A 868 -2.45 8.38 -19.81
CA GLY A 868 -1.10 7.90 -20.11
C GLY A 868 -0.66 6.66 -19.36
N ARG A 869 -1.58 5.88 -18.77
CA ARG A 869 -1.27 4.69 -17.95
C ARG A 869 -0.48 3.65 -18.71
N VAL A 870 -0.82 3.39 -19.95
CA VAL A 870 -0.33 2.22 -20.69
C VAL A 870 1.01 2.49 -21.35
N VAL A 871 1.20 3.68 -21.91
CA VAL A 871 2.47 4.11 -22.50
C VAL A 871 2.63 5.62 -22.46
N ARG A 872 3.77 6.04 -21.92
CA ARG A 872 4.26 7.40 -22.04
C ARG A 872 5.73 7.32 -22.45
N ASP A 873 6.05 7.76 -23.68
CA ASP A 873 7.45 7.80 -24.17
C ASP A 873 8.01 9.23 -24.11
N SER A 874 7.13 10.23 -24.34
CA SER A 874 7.47 11.65 -24.28
C SER A 874 6.21 12.46 -24.02
N GLU A 875 6.33 13.73 -23.70
CA GLU A 875 5.18 14.65 -23.57
C GLU A 875 4.28 14.70 -24.80
N ASP A 876 4.81 14.34 -25.98
CA ASP A 876 4.11 14.44 -27.27
C ASP A 876 3.45 13.14 -27.75
N LYS A 877 3.72 11.99 -27.06
CA LYS A 877 3.18 10.67 -27.46
C LYS A 877 2.66 9.90 -26.28
N ILE A 878 1.49 10.27 -25.86
CA ILE A 878 0.77 9.59 -24.78
C ILE A 878 -0.24 8.65 -25.42
N GLY A 879 -0.26 7.38 -24.98
CA GLY A 879 -1.29 6.43 -25.40
C GLY A 879 -2.57 6.66 -24.61
N GLU A 880 -3.71 6.40 -25.23
CA GLU A 880 -5.01 6.43 -24.59
C GLU A 880 -5.30 5.10 -23.89
N SER A 881 -5.93 5.17 -22.72
CA SER A 881 -6.30 3.99 -21.92
C SER A 881 -7.78 3.98 -21.61
N LEU A 882 -8.54 3.12 -22.26
CA LEU A 882 -9.98 2.93 -22.05
C LEU A 882 -10.22 1.63 -21.28
N LEU A 883 -11.16 1.64 -20.33
CA LEU A 883 -11.53 0.48 -19.56
C LEU A 883 -12.96 0.06 -19.83
N ALA A 884 -13.18 -1.23 -20.09
CA ALA A 884 -14.49 -1.79 -20.38
C ALA A 884 -14.63 -3.22 -19.86
N SER A 885 -15.83 -3.76 -19.96
CA SER A 885 -16.13 -5.15 -19.65
C SER A 885 -15.47 -6.12 -20.65
N THR A 886 -15.24 -7.34 -20.22
CA THR A 886 -14.61 -8.41 -21.03
C THR A 886 -15.24 -8.57 -22.40
N PRO A 887 -16.59 -8.62 -22.56
CA PRO A 887 -17.20 -8.75 -23.87
C PRO A 887 -16.88 -7.59 -24.83
N VAL A 888 -16.89 -6.36 -24.34
CA VAL A 888 -16.55 -5.17 -25.16
C VAL A 888 -15.10 -5.24 -25.64
N VAL A 889 -14.17 -5.62 -24.76
CA VAL A 889 -12.73 -5.74 -25.09
C VAL A 889 -12.49 -6.80 -26.15
N VAL A 890 -13.07 -7.99 -25.98
CA VAL A 890 -12.90 -9.13 -26.92
C VAL A 890 -13.47 -8.79 -28.30
N LEU A 891 -14.68 -8.23 -28.35
CA LEU A 891 -15.30 -7.87 -29.62
C LEU A 891 -14.52 -6.75 -30.32
N SER A 892 -13.99 -5.80 -29.58
CA SER A 892 -13.13 -4.74 -30.12
C SER A 892 -11.85 -5.30 -30.76
N ALA A 893 -11.30 -6.39 -30.23
CA ALA A 893 -10.14 -7.05 -30.85
C ALA A 893 -10.43 -7.65 -32.23
N VAL A 894 -11.64 -8.17 -32.42
CA VAL A 894 -12.10 -8.70 -33.71
C VAL A 894 -12.44 -7.56 -34.68
N LEU A 895 -13.00 -6.45 -34.22
CA LEU A 895 -13.44 -5.33 -35.05
C LEU A 895 -12.33 -4.30 -35.32
N GLY A 896 -11.30 -4.17 -34.48
CA GLY A 896 -10.28 -3.11 -34.53
C GLY A 896 -10.79 -1.74 -34.05
N ARG A 897 -11.97 -1.72 -33.44
CA ARG A 897 -12.68 -0.53 -32.94
C ARG A 897 -13.68 -0.91 -31.85
N THR A 898 -14.21 0.06 -31.14
CA THR A 898 -15.36 -0.20 -30.27
C THR A 898 -16.55 -0.74 -31.07
N PRO A 899 -17.35 -1.69 -30.54
CA PRO A 899 -18.54 -2.20 -31.22
C PRO A 899 -19.70 -1.19 -31.16
N THR A 900 -20.68 -1.36 -32.05
CA THR A 900 -22.01 -0.80 -31.83
C THR A 900 -22.79 -1.64 -30.83
N ILE A 901 -23.91 -1.10 -30.32
CA ILE A 901 -24.77 -1.84 -29.37
C ILE A 901 -25.36 -3.10 -30.03
N GLU A 902 -25.70 -3.04 -31.31
CA GLU A 902 -26.25 -4.16 -32.08
C GLU A 902 -25.20 -5.28 -32.22
N GLU A 903 -23.98 -4.93 -32.62
CA GLU A 903 -22.85 -5.87 -32.73
C GLU A 903 -22.55 -6.52 -31.35
N TYR A 904 -22.59 -5.71 -30.28
CA TYR A 904 -22.37 -6.20 -28.93
C TYR A 904 -23.46 -7.22 -28.53
N LYS A 905 -24.74 -6.88 -28.65
CA LYS A 905 -25.86 -7.74 -28.28
C LYS A 905 -25.88 -9.05 -29.08
N GLU A 906 -25.48 -9.01 -30.35
CA GLU A 906 -25.34 -10.19 -31.20
C GLU A 906 -24.20 -11.11 -30.70
N ALA A 907 -23.02 -10.54 -30.35
CA ALA A 907 -21.85 -11.29 -29.90
C ALA A 907 -22.05 -11.98 -28.56
N VAL A 908 -22.83 -11.38 -27.65
CA VAL A 908 -23.11 -11.97 -26.31
C VAL A 908 -24.39 -12.81 -26.29
N ALA A 909 -25.08 -12.96 -27.39
CA ALA A 909 -26.33 -13.72 -27.45
C ALA A 909 -26.16 -15.15 -26.93
N GLY A 910 -27.00 -15.57 -26.00
CA GLY A 910 -26.94 -16.92 -25.38
C GLY A 910 -25.83 -17.13 -24.35
N ILE A 911 -25.04 -16.09 -24.03
CA ILE A 911 -24.06 -16.12 -22.94
C ILE A 911 -24.72 -15.57 -21.69
N ASP A 912 -24.68 -16.32 -20.61
CA ASP A 912 -25.13 -15.82 -19.31
C ASP A 912 -24.06 -14.91 -18.71
N LEU A 913 -24.34 -13.61 -18.72
CA LEU A 913 -23.51 -12.58 -18.13
C LEU A 913 -23.99 -12.18 -16.73
N THR A 914 -25.22 -12.61 -16.35
CA THR A 914 -25.88 -12.18 -15.14
C THR A 914 -25.84 -13.25 -14.07
N ARG A 915 -25.14 -12.98 -12.98
CA ARG A 915 -25.22 -13.75 -11.73
C ARG A 915 -25.65 -12.86 -10.55
N PHE A 916 -26.36 -11.78 -10.84
CA PHE A 916 -26.72 -10.77 -9.85
C PHE A 916 -28.22 -10.74 -9.61
N GLU A 917 -28.63 -11.00 -8.38
CA GLU A 917 -29.97 -10.72 -7.88
C GLU A 917 -29.87 -9.67 -6.77
N PRO A 918 -30.50 -8.47 -6.93
CA PRO A 918 -30.44 -7.44 -5.91
C PRO A 918 -31.11 -7.93 -4.61
N PRO A 919 -30.66 -7.43 -3.44
CA PRO A 919 -31.25 -7.81 -2.17
C PRO A 919 -32.75 -7.47 -2.14
N THR A 920 -33.56 -8.36 -1.57
CA THR A 920 -34.97 -8.08 -1.34
C THR A 920 -35.11 -7.07 -0.20
N GLU A 921 -36.21 -6.31 -0.16
CA GLU A 921 -36.51 -5.38 0.94
C GLU A 921 -36.47 -6.08 2.32
N GLU A 922 -36.75 -7.36 2.39
CA GLU A 922 -36.68 -8.20 3.59
C GLU A 922 -35.24 -8.44 4.07
N MET A 923 -34.27 -8.60 3.16
CA MET A 923 -32.84 -8.73 3.48
C MET A 923 -32.24 -7.43 4.02
N VAL A 924 -32.70 -6.28 3.51
CA VAL A 924 -32.21 -4.95 3.94
C VAL A 924 -32.83 -4.51 5.26
N SER A 925 -34.00 -5.03 5.61
CA SER A 925 -34.83 -4.54 6.75
C SER A 925 -34.91 -5.48 7.96
N THR A 926 -34.32 -6.68 7.92
CA THR A 926 -34.42 -7.63 9.04
C THR A 926 -33.41 -7.28 10.15
N PRO A 927 -33.86 -6.76 11.31
CA PRO A 927 -32.98 -6.56 12.46
C PRO A 927 -32.65 -7.93 13.04
N VAL A 928 -31.39 -8.34 12.96
CA VAL A 928 -30.91 -9.49 13.73
C VAL A 928 -30.80 -9.03 15.19
N SER A 929 -31.77 -9.43 16.02
CA SER A 929 -31.70 -9.22 17.48
C SER A 929 -30.51 -10.07 18.00
N ILE A 930 -29.42 -9.42 18.36
CA ILE A 930 -28.34 -10.05 19.11
C ILE A 930 -28.90 -10.32 20.51
N GLY A 931 -29.27 -11.56 20.78
CA GLY A 931 -29.52 -12.02 22.11
C GLY A 931 -28.26 -11.90 22.97
N GLY A 932 -28.37 -11.20 24.11
CA GLY A 932 -27.33 -10.69 24.99
C GLY A 932 -26.34 -11.73 25.56
#